data_d9c7e179cf9240f49fa64c403c9bd47f
#
_entry.id   d9c7e179cf9240f49fa64c403c9bd47f
#
_cell.length_a   1.000
_cell.length_b   1.000
_cell.length_c   1.000
_cell.angle_alpha   90.00
_cell.angle_beta   90.00
_cell.angle_gamma   90.00
#
_symmetry.space_group_name_H-M   'P 1'
#
loop_
_entity.id
_entity.type
_entity.pdbx_description
1 polymer ?
#
loop_
_entity_poly.entity_id
_entity_poly.type
_entity_poly.pdbx_seq_one_letter_code
_entity_poly.pdbx_strand_id
1 'polypeptide(L)'
;MTATYRLQLHAGFTFEHARAVVPYLAELGITHLYLSPILQAAPGSTHGYDVVDPYRISEDLGGEAGFMALAADAKQHGLAILLDIVPNHMSIAGTANAWWMDVLANGPASYYAHYFDVDWSAGDDRVTLPVLTERYGRALANGLLGVLYDDRGFAIRAGDTRYPIAPESLGGIVRRAGEKARVAELAFVGDALAALPRSTLPEARRRRHRDQGVLAARLAELAHVPACKAALEAEIAAVNADKVELDGVLEAQAYRLVHWSVASSELGYRRFFDINTLVGLRMEDRDVFEERHAKVFEWLANGMIAGVRIDHVDGLRDPAQYLTWLRARAPEAWIVVEKILIGDEHLPPWPIDGTTGYDFAEKVGTLLVDPAGETALTATCEAYTGNKFDPVAARREARREIAGATLHSELARLVELAARACASSAATRDYTRAEIERALVEIFAGYPVYRTYVGEPEPPPAPTVKPPIVVDVAALAARAPSDQALALATTDLHIIATAPGGDQHGLAVAQAAGRMTDRHLVPALGVRPAAPPPDLADGSQSMVVERTQAELDRDRIAHAAHTAIEAGIDADLVAFLELALAGELAHPEARALARAAQQVTGALVAKGDEDTASYRLVRLISRCEVGAELATFARPPAEIHRALARGGPRALLATATHDTKRGEDVRARIMVLSEVTDEWSAFVERWRDRASRHWGDVAPDRTFEYLMWQTLVGAWPLEADRAVQYAQKAVREAKLRTTWTAPDATYEQAVERWVRGVLADDELCGEIATFVARIAPRARANSLAQLLVKLCAPGVPDFYQGTELADATLVDPDNRRPVDYELRRAALRTVRDGEIGDDLGYSKLWTIHRVLTLRRDRPALFEAPYVALSASGPHADRAFVFSRGTDLVIAVPRIGAIDPETVLELPPGRWCNVLTDERVRDAVADDRFTGAVALASLWAKFPIALLVRED
;
A
#
# COMPACT_ATOMS: atom_id res chain seq x y z
N MET A 1 0.51 0.41 -25.34
CA MET A 1 1.20 1.04 -24.16
C MET A 1 2.67 0.70 -24.20
N THR A 2 3.57 1.70 -24.09
CA THR A 2 5.00 1.43 -24.05
C THR A 2 5.55 1.41 -22.63
N ALA A 3 5.26 2.43 -21.84
CA ALA A 3 5.71 2.56 -20.46
C ALA A 3 4.91 3.61 -19.67
N THR A 4 4.96 3.53 -18.35
CA THR A 4 4.50 4.55 -17.41
C THR A 4 5.68 5.29 -16.78
N TYR A 5 5.45 6.53 -16.36
CA TYR A 5 6.40 7.31 -15.56
C TYR A 5 5.67 7.92 -14.37
N ARG A 6 6.04 7.50 -13.16
CA ARG A 6 5.41 7.95 -11.94
C ARG A 6 5.95 9.29 -11.49
N LEU A 7 5.06 10.27 -11.34
CA LEU A 7 5.31 11.59 -10.79
C LEU A 7 4.72 11.69 -9.37
N GLN A 8 5.53 12.11 -8.43
CA GLN A 8 5.13 12.36 -7.05
C GLN A 8 4.77 13.82 -6.90
N LEU A 9 3.47 14.11 -6.83
CA LEU A 9 2.94 15.47 -6.76
C LEU A 9 2.85 15.97 -5.32
N HIS A 10 3.23 17.21 -5.09
CA HIS A 10 3.14 17.91 -3.82
C HIS A 10 3.25 19.43 -4.07
N ALA A 11 3.13 20.27 -3.03
CA ALA A 11 3.18 21.73 -3.16
C ALA A 11 4.47 22.25 -3.85
N GLY A 12 5.59 21.52 -3.74
CA GLY A 12 6.85 21.84 -4.43
C GLY A 12 6.96 21.29 -5.85
N PHE A 13 6.06 20.39 -6.27
CA PHE A 13 5.99 19.81 -7.62
C PHE A 13 4.53 19.64 -8.03
N THR A 14 3.93 20.70 -8.51
CA THR A 14 2.51 20.85 -8.85
C THR A 14 2.18 20.35 -10.25
N PHE A 15 0.90 20.45 -10.67
CA PHE A 15 0.48 20.18 -12.06
C PHE A 15 1.23 21.04 -13.08
N GLU A 16 1.57 22.30 -12.76
CA GLU A 16 2.33 23.16 -13.67
C GLU A 16 3.75 22.62 -13.88
N HIS A 17 4.42 22.17 -12.82
CA HIS A 17 5.73 21.53 -12.93
C HIS A 17 5.65 20.23 -13.73
N ALA A 18 4.61 19.41 -13.50
CA ALA A 18 4.37 18.18 -14.27
C ALA A 18 4.14 18.47 -15.76
N ARG A 19 3.36 19.51 -16.09
CA ARG A 19 3.17 19.97 -17.49
C ARG A 19 4.49 20.30 -18.17
N ALA A 20 5.39 20.99 -17.48
CA ALA A 20 6.71 21.32 -18.02
C ALA A 20 7.54 20.08 -18.35
N VAL A 21 7.29 18.94 -17.73
CA VAL A 21 8.01 17.67 -17.94
C VAL A 21 7.37 16.82 -19.06
N VAL A 22 6.11 17.01 -19.39
CA VAL A 22 5.37 16.24 -20.42
C VAL A 22 6.13 16.09 -21.75
N PRO A 23 6.67 17.16 -22.38
CA PRO A 23 7.40 17.03 -23.65
C PRO A 23 8.61 16.11 -23.56
N TYR A 24 9.37 16.21 -22.45
CA TYR A 24 10.54 15.35 -22.20
C TYR A 24 10.14 13.87 -22.09
N LEU A 25 9.06 13.56 -21.35
CA LEU A 25 8.59 12.20 -21.17
C LEU A 25 8.06 11.59 -22.49
N ALA A 26 7.38 12.39 -23.30
CA ALA A 26 6.95 11.97 -24.64
C ALA A 26 8.15 11.68 -25.55
N GLU A 27 9.18 12.52 -25.51
CA GLU A 27 10.41 12.36 -26.28
C GLU A 27 11.21 11.13 -25.81
N LEU A 28 11.20 10.82 -24.51
CA LEU A 28 11.80 9.60 -23.95
C LEU A 28 11.08 8.32 -24.41
N GLY A 29 9.79 8.42 -24.80
CA GLY A 29 8.98 7.30 -25.26
C GLY A 29 7.94 6.82 -24.26
N ILE A 30 7.69 7.56 -23.18
CA ILE A 30 6.63 7.30 -22.20
C ILE A 30 5.25 7.50 -22.85
N THR A 31 4.27 6.67 -22.51
CA THR A 31 2.89 6.78 -23.02
C THR A 31 1.88 7.11 -21.93
N HIS A 32 2.24 6.93 -20.66
CA HIS A 32 1.33 7.22 -19.56
C HIS A 32 2.05 7.97 -18.42
N LEU A 33 1.46 9.08 -18.01
CA LEU A 33 1.80 9.72 -16.75
C LEU A 33 1.12 8.92 -15.62
N TYR A 34 1.88 8.41 -14.68
CA TYR A 34 1.36 7.77 -13.49
C TYR A 34 1.43 8.77 -12.33
N LEU A 35 0.30 9.36 -11.96
CA LEU A 35 0.24 10.41 -10.96
C LEU A 35 -0.03 9.84 -9.57
N SER A 36 0.68 10.34 -8.55
CA SER A 36 0.31 10.16 -7.14
C SER A 36 -1.09 10.73 -6.88
N PRO A 37 -1.73 10.43 -5.71
CA PRO A 37 -3.10 10.89 -5.46
C PRO A 37 -3.26 12.42 -5.58
N ILE A 38 -4.32 12.88 -6.24
CA ILE A 38 -4.55 14.30 -6.55
C ILE A 38 -5.76 14.90 -5.85
N LEU A 39 -6.58 14.10 -5.16
CA LEU A 39 -7.70 14.63 -4.39
C LEU A 39 -7.22 15.47 -3.21
N GLN A 40 -8.08 16.33 -2.69
CA GLN A 40 -7.71 17.24 -1.61
C GLN A 40 -7.20 16.46 -0.41
N ALA A 41 -5.91 16.60 -0.16
CA ALA A 41 -5.19 16.00 0.96
C ALA A 41 -5.20 16.91 2.20
N ALA A 42 -4.72 16.39 3.33
CA ALA A 42 -4.52 17.17 4.54
C ALA A 42 -3.56 18.34 4.29
N PRO A 43 -3.76 19.49 4.96
CA PRO A 43 -2.87 20.64 4.80
C PRO A 43 -1.40 20.28 5.07
N GLY A 44 -0.52 20.63 4.13
CA GLY A 44 0.92 20.33 4.22
C GLY A 44 1.31 18.90 3.83
N SER A 45 0.40 18.12 3.26
CA SER A 45 0.69 16.79 2.72
C SER A 45 1.78 16.85 1.63
N THR A 46 2.75 15.95 1.72
CA THR A 46 3.84 15.82 0.74
C THR A 46 3.66 14.62 -0.21
N HIS A 47 2.54 13.89 -0.10
CA HIS A 47 2.33 12.63 -0.81
C HIS A 47 0.90 12.42 -1.35
N GLY A 48 -0.13 13.07 -0.77
CA GLY A 48 -1.51 13.00 -1.24
C GLY A 48 -2.33 11.77 -0.78
N TYR A 49 -1.73 10.83 -0.03
CA TYR A 49 -2.45 9.63 0.45
C TYR A 49 -3.39 9.92 1.64
N ASP A 50 -3.26 11.04 2.27
CA ASP A 50 -4.04 11.51 3.42
C ASP A 50 -5.22 12.39 3.00
N VAL A 51 -6.06 11.87 2.10
CA VAL A 51 -7.24 12.57 1.54
C VAL A 51 -8.20 13.00 2.64
N VAL A 52 -8.67 14.25 2.57
CA VAL A 52 -9.68 14.84 3.48
C VAL A 52 -11.00 15.19 2.77
N ASP A 53 -10.96 15.42 1.46
CA ASP A 53 -12.14 15.74 0.65
C ASP A 53 -12.10 15.00 -0.69
N PRO A 54 -13.03 14.06 -0.94
CA PRO A 54 -13.05 13.28 -2.18
C PRO A 54 -13.71 13.99 -3.37
N TYR A 55 -14.28 15.17 -3.15
CA TYR A 55 -15.00 15.93 -4.19
C TYR A 55 -14.12 17.00 -4.84
N ARG A 56 -12.96 17.29 -4.28
CA ARG A 56 -12.07 18.38 -4.74
C ARG A 56 -10.70 17.86 -5.12
N ILE A 57 -10.11 18.48 -6.12
CA ILE A 57 -8.68 18.32 -6.42
C ILE A 57 -7.89 19.24 -5.49
N SER A 58 -6.71 18.77 -5.06
CA SER A 58 -5.85 19.51 -4.13
C SER A 58 -5.49 20.89 -4.67
N GLU A 59 -5.82 21.92 -3.89
CA GLU A 59 -5.45 23.30 -4.19
C GLU A 59 -3.92 23.50 -4.18
N ASP A 60 -3.22 22.76 -3.31
CA ASP A 60 -1.75 22.82 -3.23
C ASP A 60 -1.09 22.32 -4.54
N LEU A 61 -1.80 21.53 -5.33
CA LEU A 61 -1.33 21.04 -6.64
C LEU A 61 -1.74 21.96 -7.80
N GLY A 62 -2.60 22.96 -7.56
CA GLY A 62 -3.14 23.86 -8.57
C GLY A 62 -4.62 23.65 -8.92
N GLY A 63 -5.34 22.87 -8.10
CA GLY A 63 -6.77 22.64 -8.18
C GLY A 63 -7.25 22.04 -9.51
N GLU A 64 -8.55 22.15 -9.77
CA GLU A 64 -9.20 21.58 -10.96
C GLU A 64 -8.64 22.16 -12.28
N ALA A 65 -8.42 23.47 -12.32
CA ALA A 65 -7.89 24.13 -13.51
C ALA A 65 -6.48 23.63 -13.88
N GLY A 66 -5.62 23.42 -12.87
CA GLY A 66 -4.26 22.89 -13.07
C GLY A 66 -4.29 21.45 -13.60
N PHE A 67 -5.16 20.60 -13.04
CA PHE A 67 -5.30 19.22 -13.52
C PHE A 67 -5.84 19.16 -14.95
N MET A 68 -6.87 19.94 -15.27
CA MET A 68 -7.40 20.01 -16.64
C MET A 68 -6.34 20.44 -17.64
N ALA A 69 -5.51 21.43 -17.28
CA ALA A 69 -4.41 21.87 -18.13
C ALA A 69 -3.35 20.77 -18.33
N LEU A 70 -2.97 20.05 -17.27
CA LEU A 70 -2.07 18.89 -17.35
C LEU A 70 -2.63 17.80 -18.26
N ALA A 71 -3.90 17.43 -18.10
CA ALA A 71 -4.55 16.39 -18.89
C ALA A 71 -4.62 16.77 -20.38
N ALA A 72 -4.89 18.04 -20.68
CA ALA A 72 -4.89 18.55 -22.06
C ALA A 72 -3.50 18.50 -22.70
N ASP A 73 -2.46 18.95 -21.96
CA ASP A 73 -1.07 18.92 -22.45
C ASP A 73 -0.56 17.48 -22.63
N ALA A 74 -0.85 16.59 -21.68
CA ALA A 74 -0.53 15.17 -21.80
C ALA A 74 -1.14 14.58 -23.08
N LYS A 75 -2.44 14.80 -23.29
CA LYS A 75 -3.15 14.34 -24.48
C LYS A 75 -2.58 14.91 -25.78
N GLN A 76 -2.21 16.19 -25.80
CA GLN A 76 -1.58 16.85 -26.96
C GLN A 76 -0.25 16.17 -27.33
N HIS A 77 0.50 15.67 -26.34
CA HIS A 77 1.76 14.96 -26.53
C HIS A 77 1.60 13.44 -26.67
N GLY A 78 0.36 12.94 -26.76
CA GLY A 78 0.06 11.52 -26.91
C GLY A 78 0.22 10.69 -25.65
N LEU A 79 0.23 11.33 -24.46
CA LEU A 79 0.28 10.63 -23.17
C LEU A 79 -1.12 10.53 -22.56
N ALA A 80 -1.41 9.39 -21.96
CA ALA A 80 -2.59 9.17 -21.12
C ALA A 80 -2.22 9.29 -19.62
N ILE A 81 -3.21 9.26 -18.74
CA ILE A 81 -2.99 9.36 -17.30
C ILE A 81 -3.46 8.08 -16.61
N LEU A 82 -2.58 7.48 -15.82
CA LEU A 82 -2.89 6.49 -14.79
C LEU A 82 -2.89 7.21 -13.45
N LEU A 83 -4.00 7.16 -12.71
CA LEU A 83 -4.17 7.89 -11.46
C LEU A 83 -4.11 6.94 -10.25
N ASP A 84 -3.30 7.30 -9.27
CA ASP A 84 -3.28 6.62 -7.97
C ASP A 84 -4.49 7.07 -7.13
N ILE A 85 -5.27 6.12 -6.61
CA ILE A 85 -6.44 6.39 -5.77
C ILE A 85 -6.37 5.60 -4.47
N VAL A 86 -6.88 6.21 -3.39
CA VAL A 86 -6.81 5.68 -2.03
C VAL A 86 -8.20 5.32 -1.52
N PRO A 87 -8.72 4.11 -1.73
CA PRO A 87 -10.05 3.74 -1.27
C PRO A 87 -10.09 3.33 0.20
N ASN A 88 -8.99 2.80 0.76
CA ASN A 88 -8.99 2.14 2.06
C ASN A 88 -9.22 3.09 3.25
N HIS A 89 -8.80 4.35 3.16
CA HIS A 89 -8.80 5.27 4.30
C HIS A 89 -8.94 6.73 3.90
N MET A 90 -9.21 7.59 4.90
CA MET A 90 -9.14 9.05 4.80
C MET A 90 -8.44 9.62 6.02
N SER A 91 -7.84 10.81 5.85
CA SER A 91 -7.23 11.53 6.95
C SER A 91 -8.29 12.18 7.85
N ILE A 92 -8.02 12.09 9.15
CA ILE A 92 -8.77 12.75 10.23
C ILE A 92 -7.90 13.76 10.99
N ALA A 93 -6.74 14.09 10.43
CA ALA A 93 -5.86 15.10 11.00
C ALA A 93 -6.50 16.49 10.90
N GLY A 94 -6.60 17.19 12.03
CA GLY A 94 -7.21 18.52 12.10
C GLY A 94 -8.72 18.53 11.84
N THR A 95 -9.21 19.51 11.09
CA THR A 95 -10.66 19.77 10.88
C THR A 95 -11.08 19.73 9.41
N ALA A 96 -10.18 19.37 8.51
CA ALA A 96 -10.43 19.48 7.06
C ALA A 96 -11.38 18.41 6.51
N ASN A 97 -11.52 17.27 7.18
CA ASN A 97 -12.42 16.19 6.76
C ASN A 97 -13.84 16.44 7.30
N ALA A 98 -14.71 16.98 6.45
CA ALA A 98 -16.09 17.32 6.82
C ALA A 98 -16.92 16.09 7.22
N TRP A 99 -16.71 14.94 6.60
CA TRP A 99 -17.38 13.69 6.95
C TRP A 99 -17.06 13.27 8.38
N TRP A 100 -15.76 13.33 8.73
CA TRP A 100 -15.32 12.99 10.07
C TRP A 100 -15.78 14.00 11.13
N MET A 101 -15.79 15.28 10.80
CA MET A 101 -16.30 16.30 11.71
C MET A 101 -17.80 16.08 12.03
N ASP A 102 -18.60 15.67 11.05
CA ASP A 102 -20.00 15.30 11.29
C ASP A 102 -20.13 14.05 12.18
N VAL A 103 -19.25 13.06 12.00
CA VAL A 103 -19.19 11.87 12.88
C VAL A 103 -18.86 12.26 14.30
N LEU A 104 -17.88 13.11 14.52
CA LEU A 104 -17.51 13.59 15.87
C LEU A 104 -18.61 14.42 16.53
N ALA A 105 -19.37 15.22 15.74
CA ALA A 105 -20.48 16.01 16.26
C ALA A 105 -21.69 15.15 16.66
N ASN A 106 -21.96 14.08 15.94
CA ASN A 106 -23.24 13.37 15.97
C ASN A 106 -23.15 11.89 16.39
N GLY A 107 -21.94 11.32 16.49
CA GLY A 107 -21.71 9.92 16.83
C GLY A 107 -22.42 8.94 15.90
N PRO A 108 -23.05 7.86 16.42
CA PRO A 108 -23.79 6.88 15.63
C PRO A 108 -24.97 7.47 14.84
N ALA A 109 -25.48 8.65 15.25
CA ALA A 109 -26.58 9.35 14.56
C ALA A 109 -26.10 10.25 13.41
N SER A 110 -24.80 10.35 13.16
CA SER A 110 -24.21 11.04 12.01
C SER A 110 -24.67 10.44 10.69
N TYR A 111 -24.87 11.29 9.68
CA TYR A 111 -25.09 10.85 8.31
C TYR A 111 -23.93 9.97 7.81
N TYR A 112 -22.69 10.32 8.17
CA TYR A 112 -21.48 9.63 7.76
C TYR A 112 -21.01 8.54 8.73
N ALA A 113 -21.78 8.19 9.78
CA ALA A 113 -21.36 7.20 10.77
C ALA A 113 -21.09 5.79 10.20
N HIS A 114 -21.69 5.44 9.05
CA HIS A 114 -21.50 4.17 8.37
C HIS A 114 -20.39 4.20 7.31
N TYR A 115 -19.81 5.39 7.04
CA TYR A 115 -18.72 5.54 6.06
C TYR A 115 -17.39 5.04 6.61
N PHE A 116 -17.19 5.24 7.92
CA PHE A 116 -15.95 4.89 8.59
C PHE A 116 -16.09 3.57 9.36
N ASP A 117 -15.01 2.82 9.41
CA ASP A 117 -14.96 1.55 10.15
C ASP A 117 -14.70 1.81 11.65
N VAL A 118 -15.75 2.32 12.32
CA VAL A 118 -15.79 2.59 13.76
C VAL A 118 -16.56 1.48 14.46
N ASP A 119 -15.98 0.94 15.53
CA ASP A 119 -16.65 0.03 16.47
C ASP A 119 -17.33 0.84 17.58
N TRP A 120 -18.57 1.22 17.34
CA TRP A 120 -19.36 2.00 18.29
C TRP A 120 -19.60 1.24 19.61
N SER A 121 -19.62 -0.09 19.61
CA SER A 121 -19.88 -0.91 20.79
C SER A 121 -18.70 -0.91 21.79
N ALA A 122 -17.48 -0.76 21.29
CA ALA A 122 -16.28 -0.74 22.14
C ALA A 122 -16.12 0.56 22.94
N GLY A 123 -16.74 1.66 22.50
CA GLY A 123 -16.56 3.00 23.07
C GLY A 123 -17.81 3.62 23.72
N ASP A 124 -18.84 2.85 24.06
CA ASP A 124 -20.12 3.38 24.56
C ASP A 124 -20.70 4.45 23.60
N ASP A 125 -20.78 4.14 22.31
CA ASP A 125 -21.21 5.04 21.24
C ASP A 125 -20.32 6.28 21.05
N ARG A 126 -19.07 6.27 21.52
CA ARG A 126 -18.10 7.35 21.40
C ARG A 126 -16.81 6.92 20.70
N VAL A 127 -16.22 7.84 19.94
CA VAL A 127 -14.91 7.64 19.33
C VAL A 127 -13.79 8.01 20.30
N THR A 128 -12.82 7.12 20.49
CA THR A 128 -11.60 7.44 21.26
C THR A 128 -10.63 8.25 20.40
N LEU A 129 -10.32 9.49 20.81
CA LEU A 129 -9.37 10.40 20.13
C LEU A 129 -8.08 10.54 20.94
N PRO A 130 -6.98 9.87 20.56
CA PRO A 130 -5.70 9.90 21.28
C PRO A 130 -4.87 11.14 20.87
N VAL A 131 -5.31 12.33 21.28
CA VAL A 131 -4.79 13.61 20.80
C VAL A 131 -4.18 14.47 21.91
N LEU A 132 -4.32 14.08 23.18
CA LEU A 132 -3.79 14.86 24.28
C LEU A 132 -2.32 14.53 24.54
N THR A 133 -1.53 15.56 24.82
CA THR A 133 -0.13 15.46 25.23
C THR A 133 0.03 15.17 26.72
N GLU A 134 -1.03 15.42 27.50
CA GLU A 134 -1.14 15.14 28.93
C GLU A 134 -2.34 14.23 29.20
N ARG A 135 -2.33 13.53 30.36
CA ARG A 135 -3.51 12.77 30.80
C ARG A 135 -4.70 13.72 30.97
N TYR A 136 -5.91 13.27 30.58
CA TYR A 136 -7.14 14.08 30.53
C TYR A 136 -7.35 14.98 31.76
N GLY A 137 -7.27 14.43 32.97
CA GLY A 137 -7.46 15.23 34.20
C GLY A 137 -6.44 16.34 34.35
N ARG A 138 -5.19 16.17 33.94
CA ARG A 138 -4.19 17.24 33.91
C ARG A 138 -4.49 18.26 32.84
N ALA A 139 -4.84 17.82 31.63
CA ALA A 139 -5.21 18.71 30.52
C ALA A 139 -6.40 19.61 30.90
N LEU A 140 -7.40 19.06 31.61
CA LEU A 140 -8.55 19.79 32.12
C LEU A 140 -8.13 20.81 33.23
N ALA A 141 -7.32 20.37 34.19
CA ALA A 141 -6.83 21.22 35.29
C ALA A 141 -5.96 22.37 34.75
N ASN A 142 -5.06 22.08 33.81
CA ASN A 142 -4.15 23.06 33.20
C ASN A 142 -4.82 23.98 32.16
N GLY A 143 -6.13 23.84 31.93
CA GLY A 143 -6.88 24.66 30.99
C GLY A 143 -6.58 24.44 29.52
N LEU A 144 -6.03 23.29 29.16
CA LEU A 144 -5.82 22.88 27.76
C LEU A 144 -7.15 22.56 27.06
N LEU A 145 -8.19 22.19 27.80
CA LEU A 145 -9.52 21.90 27.35
C LEU A 145 -10.48 23.05 27.57
N GLY A 146 -11.45 23.25 26.69
CA GLY A 146 -12.45 24.30 26.86
C GLY A 146 -13.46 24.36 25.71
N VAL A 147 -14.55 25.08 25.90
CA VAL A 147 -15.50 25.47 24.87
C VAL A 147 -15.02 26.75 24.20
N LEU A 148 -15.04 26.84 22.89
CA LEU A 148 -14.68 28.02 22.10
C LEU A 148 -15.89 28.54 21.32
N TYR A 149 -15.88 29.86 21.13
CA TYR A 149 -16.68 30.54 20.12
C TYR A 149 -15.85 31.65 19.48
N ASP A 150 -15.63 31.58 18.18
CA ASP A 150 -14.91 32.60 17.40
C ASP A 150 -15.52 32.72 16.00
N ASP A 151 -14.84 33.37 15.05
CA ASP A 151 -15.29 33.56 13.68
C ASP A 151 -15.55 32.27 12.90
N ARG A 152 -14.98 31.13 13.37
CA ARG A 152 -15.20 29.79 12.83
C ARG A 152 -16.34 29.04 13.55
N GLY A 153 -17.05 29.66 14.46
CA GLY A 153 -18.16 29.08 15.20
C GLY A 153 -17.78 28.39 16.49
N PHE A 154 -18.69 27.55 17.02
CA PHE A 154 -18.54 26.84 18.27
C PHE A 154 -17.67 25.59 18.11
N ALA A 155 -16.84 25.32 19.11
CA ALA A 155 -15.98 24.13 19.13
C ALA A 155 -15.56 23.73 20.56
N ILE A 156 -15.09 22.50 20.71
CA ILE A 156 -14.29 22.05 21.84
C ILE A 156 -12.82 22.29 21.49
N ARG A 157 -12.08 22.96 22.39
CA ARG A 157 -10.64 23.15 22.31
C ARG A 157 -9.90 22.04 23.04
N ALA A 158 -8.90 21.47 22.38
CA ALA A 158 -7.92 20.60 23.02
C ALA A 158 -6.51 21.03 22.57
N GLY A 159 -5.79 21.74 23.44
CA GLY A 159 -4.55 22.43 23.07
C GLY A 159 -4.82 23.46 21.97
N ASP A 160 -4.13 23.32 20.83
CA ASP A 160 -4.30 24.18 19.65
C ASP A 160 -5.34 23.63 18.64
N THR A 161 -5.87 22.43 18.90
CA THR A 161 -6.81 21.77 17.99
C THR A 161 -8.26 22.06 18.39
N ARG A 162 -9.13 22.15 17.37
CA ARG A 162 -10.57 22.34 17.50
C ARG A 162 -11.29 21.05 17.15
N TYR A 163 -12.32 20.70 17.92
CA TYR A 163 -13.22 19.59 17.65
C TYR A 163 -14.66 20.08 17.63
N PRO A 164 -15.57 19.46 16.86
CA PRO A 164 -16.96 19.88 16.84
C PRO A 164 -17.60 19.63 18.22
N ILE A 165 -18.53 20.50 18.60
CA ILE A 165 -19.35 20.31 19.80
C ILE A 165 -20.66 19.61 19.42
N ALA A 166 -21.07 18.63 20.20
CA ALA A 166 -22.35 17.92 19.99
C ALA A 166 -23.52 18.91 20.07
N PRO A 167 -24.50 18.84 19.15
CA PRO A 167 -25.65 19.76 19.12
C PRO A 167 -26.39 19.84 20.45
N GLU A 168 -26.51 18.73 21.15
CA GLU A 168 -27.18 18.61 22.43
C GLU A 168 -26.46 19.41 23.53
N SER A 169 -25.13 19.33 23.58
CA SER A 169 -24.32 20.11 24.52
C SER A 169 -24.35 21.59 24.19
N LEU A 170 -24.21 21.94 22.92
CA LEU A 170 -24.31 23.30 22.43
C LEU A 170 -25.69 23.87 22.69
N GLY A 171 -26.76 23.10 22.47
CA GLY A 171 -28.16 23.51 22.69
C GLY A 171 -28.38 23.98 24.12
N GLY A 172 -27.84 23.30 25.12
CA GLY A 172 -27.90 23.71 26.53
C GLY A 172 -27.26 25.07 26.78
N ILE A 173 -26.07 25.32 26.24
CA ILE A 173 -25.34 26.58 26.34
C ILE A 173 -26.12 27.73 25.65
N VAL A 174 -26.60 27.49 24.42
CA VAL A 174 -27.33 28.48 23.61
C VAL A 174 -28.66 28.83 24.25
N ARG A 175 -29.39 27.87 24.82
CA ARG A 175 -30.66 28.10 25.53
C ARG A 175 -30.45 29.03 26.73
N ARG A 176 -29.49 28.75 27.61
CA ARG A 176 -29.19 29.58 28.77
C ARG A 176 -28.75 30.98 28.36
N ALA A 177 -27.97 31.12 27.29
CA ALA A 177 -27.60 32.43 26.75
C ALA A 177 -28.83 33.19 26.24
N GLY A 178 -29.76 32.53 25.54
CA GLY A 178 -31.01 33.14 25.09
C GLY A 178 -31.92 33.63 26.22
N GLU A 179 -32.03 32.83 27.27
CA GLU A 179 -32.77 33.23 28.52
C GLU A 179 -32.15 34.47 29.16
N LYS A 180 -30.80 34.48 29.33
CA LYS A 180 -30.06 35.63 29.87
C LYS A 180 -30.20 36.90 29.02
N ALA A 181 -30.08 36.76 27.72
CA ALA A 181 -30.25 37.85 26.75
C ALA A 181 -31.74 38.29 26.57
N ARG A 182 -32.68 37.52 27.08
CA ARG A 182 -34.15 37.68 26.84
C ARG A 182 -34.48 37.64 25.35
N VAL A 183 -33.80 36.80 24.56
CA VAL A 183 -34.06 36.59 23.13
C VAL A 183 -34.66 35.21 22.96
N ALA A 184 -35.99 35.16 22.86
CA ALA A 184 -36.76 33.92 22.79
C ALA A 184 -36.32 33.01 21.60
N GLU A 185 -35.92 33.63 20.50
CA GLU A 185 -35.51 32.88 19.31
C GLU A 185 -34.16 32.17 19.53
N LEU A 186 -33.21 32.79 20.23
CA LEU A 186 -31.94 32.15 20.59
C LEU A 186 -32.17 30.96 21.54
N ALA A 187 -33.07 31.14 22.53
CA ALA A 187 -33.46 30.05 23.42
C ALA A 187 -34.11 28.89 22.66
N PHE A 188 -35.02 29.20 21.72
CA PHE A 188 -35.66 28.21 20.86
C PHE A 188 -34.65 27.42 20.00
N VAL A 189 -33.65 28.10 19.40
CA VAL A 189 -32.60 27.43 18.61
C VAL A 189 -31.82 26.47 19.53
N GLY A 190 -31.54 26.84 20.78
CA GLY A 190 -30.92 25.98 21.78
C GLY A 190 -31.75 24.73 22.06
N ASP A 191 -33.08 24.90 22.30
CA ASP A 191 -33.97 23.75 22.52
C ASP A 191 -34.08 22.83 21.29
N ALA A 192 -34.14 23.43 20.09
CA ALA A 192 -34.21 22.68 18.85
C ALA A 192 -32.94 21.85 18.56
N LEU A 193 -31.75 22.41 18.85
CA LEU A 193 -30.48 21.67 18.78
C LEU A 193 -30.45 20.49 19.74
N ALA A 194 -30.91 20.71 21.01
CA ALA A 194 -30.96 19.65 22.00
C ALA A 194 -31.98 18.54 21.69
N ALA A 195 -33.00 18.84 20.88
CA ALA A 195 -34.08 17.92 20.49
C ALA A 195 -33.83 17.17 19.17
N LEU A 196 -32.64 17.32 18.54
CA LEU A 196 -32.34 16.61 17.29
C LEU A 196 -32.41 15.07 17.48
N PRO A 197 -32.96 14.30 16.52
CA PRO A 197 -33.15 12.87 16.67
C PRO A 197 -31.80 12.13 16.79
N ARG A 198 -31.67 11.23 17.77
CA ARG A 198 -30.47 10.39 18.00
C ARG A 198 -30.58 8.98 17.39
N SER A 199 -31.62 8.72 16.60
CA SER A 199 -31.84 7.45 15.93
C SER A 199 -30.78 7.16 14.87
N THR A 200 -30.36 5.91 14.80
CA THR A 200 -29.39 5.41 13.80
C THR A 200 -30.04 4.98 12.48
N LEU A 201 -31.37 5.07 12.36
CA LEU A 201 -32.08 4.75 11.12
C LEU A 201 -31.67 5.73 10.00
N PRO A 202 -31.50 5.29 8.76
CA PRO A 202 -31.03 6.14 7.66
C PRO A 202 -31.83 7.43 7.47
N GLU A 203 -33.17 7.35 7.55
CA GLU A 203 -34.03 8.53 7.42
C GLU A 203 -33.85 9.53 8.56
N ALA A 204 -33.67 9.04 9.79
CA ALA A 204 -33.45 9.90 10.95
C ALA A 204 -32.07 10.58 10.86
N ARG A 205 -31.03 9.89 10.39
CA ARG A 205 -29.70 10.47 10.13
C ARG A 205 -29.78 11.59 9.07
N ARG A 206 -30.46 11.36 7.95
CA ARG A 206 -30.66 12.38 6.91
C ARG A 206 -31.44 13.60 7.46
N ARG A 207 -32.47 13.34 8.26
CA ARG A 207 -33.24 14.42 8.89
C ARG A 207 -32.38 15.21 9.88
N ARG A 208 -31.62 14.54 10.75
CA ARG A 208 -30.70 15.17 11.70
C ARG A 208 -29.68 16.05 10.98
N HIS A 209 -29.03 15.54 9.96
CA HIS A 209 -28.01 16.27 9.18
C HIS A 209 -28.61 17.55 8.55
N ARG A 210 -29.78 17.44 7.91
CA ARG A 210 -30.47 18.59 7.31
C ARG A 210 -30.88 19.62 8.38
N ASP A 211 -31.55 19.19 9.44
CA ASP A 211 -32.12 20.07 10.47
C ASP A 211 -31.01 20.76 11.27
N GLN A 212 -29.89 20.04 11.55
CA GLN A 212 -28.70 20.62 12.18
C GLN A 212 -28.09 21.74 11.32
N GLY A 213 -27.96 21.54 10.00
CA GLY A 213 -27.46 22.58 9.09
C GLY A 213 -28.30 23.86 9.12
N VAL A 214 -29.64 23.73 9.14
CA VAL A 214 -30.56 24.87 9.23
C VAL A 214 -30.42 25.61 10.58
N LEU A 215 -30.34 24.84 11.68
CA LEU A 215 -30.20 25.42 13.03
C LEU A 215 -28.83 26.09 13.21
N ALA A 216 -27.75 25.48 12.67
CA ALA A 216 -26.41 26.07 12.71
C ALA A 216 -26.34 27.41 11.95
N ALA A 217 -26.94 27.48 10.76
CA ALA A 217 -27.02 28.72 9.98
C ALA A 217 -27.79 29.80 10.75
N ARG A 218 -28.93 29.45 11.38
CA ARG A 218 -29.71 30.39 12.15
C ARG A 218 -28.96 30.86 13.42
N LEU A 219 -28.27 29.93 14.10
CA LEU A 219 -27.45 30.29 15.25
C LEU A 219 -26.32 31.26 14.87
N ALA A 220 -25.68 31.06 13.73
CA ALA A 220 -24.64 31.96 13.22
C ALA A 220 -25.19 33.37 12.99
N GLU A 221 -26.40 33.52 12.39
CA GLU A 221 -27.04 34.84 12.20
C GLU A 221 -27.32 35.52 13.56
N LEU A 222 -27.93 34.80 14.51
CA LEU A 222 -28.25 35.31 15.84
C LEU A 222 -26.97 35.69 16.63
N ALA A 223 -25.90 34.96 16.46
CA ALA A 223 -24.64 35.22 17.13
C ALA A 223 -23.96 36.54 16.67
N HIS A 224 -24.36 37.12 15.55
CA HIS A 224 -23.96 38.45 15.11
C HIS A 224 -24.76 39.58 15.82
N VAL A 225 -25.91 39.29 16.48
CA VAL A 225 -26.63 40.26 17.27
C VAL A 225 -25.87 40.57 18.58
N PRO A 226 -25.52 41.83 18.87
CA PRO A 226 -24.64 42.19 19.98
C PRO A 226 -25.06 41.61 21.34
N ALA A 227 -26.35 41.63 21.65
CA ALA A 227 -26.89 41.11 22.90
C ALA A 227 -26.77 39.58 22.96
N CYS A 228 -26.98 38.85 21.87
CA CYS A 228 -26.82 37.39 21.78
C CYS A 228 -25.36 37.01 21.87
N LYS A 229 -24.47 37.73 21.16
CA LYS A 229 -23.02 37.49 21.21
C LYS A 229 -22.49 37.63 22.62
N ALA A 230 -22.80 38.75 23.31
CA ALA A 230 -22.34 38.99 24.68
C ALA A 230 -22.85 37.90 25.67
N ALA A 231 -24.10 37.45 25.51
CA ALA A 231 -24.67 36.41 26.34
C ALA A 231 -24.02 35.02 26.07
N LEU A 232 -23.75 34.67 24.80
CA LEU A 232 -23.04 33.45 24.41
C LEU A 232 -21.60 33.44 24.99
N GLU A 233 -20.86 34.53 24.80
CA GLU A 233 -19.50 34.69 25.35
C GLU A 233 -19.48 34.57 26.87
N ALA A 234 -20.43 35.20 27.59
CA ALA A 234 -20.54 35.10 29.02
C ALA A 234 -20.88 33.69 29.52
N GLU A 235 -21.76 32.98 28.79
CA GLU A 235 -22.12 31.61 29.14
C GLU A 235 -20.94 30.64 28.91
N ILE A 236 -20.21 30.78 27.81
CA ILE A 236 -19.03 30.00 27.51
C ILE A 236 -17.93 30.26 28.55
N ALA A 237 -17.73 31.53 28.94
CA ALA A 237 -16.77 31.86 29.98
C ALA A 237 -17.14 31.23 31.34
N ALA A 238 -18.44 31.14 31.65
CA ALA A 238 -18.92 30.49 32.89
C ALA A 238 -18.66 28.97 32.84
N VAL A 239 -18.99 28.30 31.76
CA VAL A 239 -18.70 26.86 31.54
C VAL A 239 -17.20 26.60 31.69
N ASN A 240 -16.34 27.39 31.04
CA ASN A 240 -14.89 27.21 31.12
C ASN A 240 -14.28 27.46 32.51
N ALA A 241 -14.91 28.32 33.30
CA ALA A 241 -14.46 28.63 34.66
C ALA A 241 -14.83 27.51 35.66
N ASP A 242 -15.95 26.84 35.47
CA ASP A 242 -16.37 25.70 36.28
C ASP A 242 -15.88 24.38 35.67
N LYS A 243 -14.84 23.79 36.31
CA LYS A 243 -14.25 22.54 35.79
C LYS A 243 -15.20 21.34 35.85
N VAL A 244 -16.19 21.32 36.74
CA VAL A 244 -17.17 20.24 36.81
C VAL A 244 -18.18 20.38 35.68
N GLU A 245 -18.63 21.60 35.38
CA GLU A 245 -19.54 21.83 34.24
C GLU A 245 -18.82 21.59 32.91
N LEU A 246 -17.58 22.07 32.79
CA LEU A 246 -16.78 21.82 31.58
C LEU A 246 -16.56 20.31 31.35
N ASP A 247 -16.22 19.55 32.39
CA ASP A 247 -16.08 18.10 32.33
C ASP A 247 -17.38 17.44 31.86
N GLY A 248 -18.52 17.88 32.40
CA GLY A 248 -19.82 17.40 31.94
C GLY A 248 -20.12 17.69 30.46
N VAL A 249 -19.70 18.86 29.96
CA VAL A 249 -19.80 19.17 28.51
C VAL A 249 -18.88 18.28 27.69
N LEU A 250 -17.66 18.03 28.14
CA LEU A 250 -16.69 17.19 27.43
C LEU A 250 -17.12 15.70 27.41
N GLU A 251 -17.64 15.19 28.52
CA GLU A 251 -18.16 13.81 28.62
C GLU A 251 -19.43 13.58 27.79
N ALA A 252 -20.19 14.63 27.48
CA ALA A 252 -21.38 14.53 26.65
C ALA A 252 -21.08 14.55 25.14
N GLN A 253 -19.80 14.61 24.71
CA GLN A 253 -19.43 14.54 23.31
C GLN A 253 -19.55 13.11 22.77
N ALA A 254 -19.70 12.97 21.45
CA ALA A 254 -19.68 11.66 20.77
C ALA A 254 -18.24 11.11 20.59
N TYR A 255 -17.28 11.70 21.30
CA TYR A 255 -15.87 11.27 21.33
C TYR A 255 -15.28 11.49 22.72
N ARG A 256 -14.21 10.75 23.03
CA ARG A 256 -13.40 10.92 24.22
C ARG A 256 -12.02 11.42 23.86
N LEU A 257 -11.60 12.54 24.43
CA LEU A 257 -10.23 13.05 24.32
C LEU A 257 -9.34 12.32 25.32
N VAL A 258 -8.33 11.59 24.81
CA VAL A 258 -7.43 10.80 25.64
C VAL A 258 -5.97 11.11 25.32
N HIS A 259 -5.08 10.74 26.24
CA HIS A 259 -3.64 10.83 26.03
C HIS A 259 -3.21 9.95 24.86
N TRP A 260 -2.27 10.42 24.04
CA TRP A 260 -1.84 9.75 22.80
C TRP A 260 -1.44 8.28 23.00
N SER A 261 -0.87 7.93 24.17
CA SER A 261 -0.45 6.54 24.45
C SER A 261 -1.61 5.54 24.59
N VAL A 262 -2.86 6.02 24.68
CA VAL A 262 -4.04 5.13 24.73
C VAL A 262 -4.32 4.47 23.39
N ALA A 263 -3.84 5.06 22.29
CA ALA A 263 -4.09 4.57 20.95
C ALA A 263 -3.65 3.10 20.71
N SER A 264 -2.58 2.68 21.36
CA SER A 264 -2.08 1.31 21.21
C SER A 264 -3.00 0.24 21.84
N SER A 265 -3.88 0.63 22.78
CA SER A 265 -4.70 -0.31 23.56
C SER A 265 -6.20 -0.16 23.38
N GLU A 266 -6.71 1.05 23.12
CA GLU A 266 -8.16 1.33 23.18
C GLU A 266 -8.66 2.14 21.98
N LEU A 267 -8.13 1.92 20.78
CA LEU A 267 -8.62 2.61 19.59
C LEU A 267 -9.90 1.93 19.08
N GLY A 268 -10.99 2.68 18.96
CA GLY A 268 -12.29 2.18 18.55
C GLY A 268 -12.57 2.24 17.05
N TYR A 269 -11.56 2.42 16.20
CA TYR A 269 -11.72 2.44 14.74
C TYR A 269 -10.54 1.75 14.04
N ARG A 270 -10.78 1.22 12.84
CA ARG A 270 -9.71 0.69 11.99
C ARG A 270 -8.90 1.83 11.41
N ARG A 271 -7.59 1.72 11.47
CA ARG A 271 -6.63 2.69 10.90
C ARG A 271 -5.80 2.04 9.79
N PHE A 272 -5.15 2.88 9.00
CA PHE A 272 -4.15 2.45 8.04
C PHE A 272 -2.85 2.16 8.79
N PHE A 273 -2.41 0.91 8.81
CA PHE A 273 -1.30 0.43 9.64
C PHE A 273 -1.43 0.86 11.10
N ASP A 274 -0.49 1.67 11.59
CA ASP A 274 -0.42 2.22 12.94
C ASP A 274 -0.63 3.75 12.99
N ILE A 275 -1.11 4.35 11.88
CA ILE A 275 -1.29 5.81 11.76
C ILE A 275 -2.66 6.22 12.28
N ASN A 276 -2.70 6.76 13.51
CA ASN A 276 -3.95 7.13 14.21
C ASN A 276 -4.79 8.17 13.47
N THR A 277 -4.19 8.94 12.55
CA THR A 277 -4.87 9.98 11.79
C THR A 277 -5.41 9.52 10.44
N LEU A 278 -5.28 8.24 10.09
CA LEU A 278 -5.80 7.65 8.85
C LEU A 278 -6.85 6.59 9.17
N VAL A 279 -8.12 7.00 9.18
CA VAL A 279 -9.26 6.14 9.53
C VAL A 279 -9.75 5.34 8.32
N GLY A 280 -10.01 4.05 8.54
CA GLY A 280 -10.51 3.14 7.51
C GLY A 280 -11.93 3.46 7.06
N LEU A 281 -12.18 3.30 5.75
CA LEU A 281 -13.49 3.42 5.12
C LEU A 281 -14.16 2.06 4.91
N ARG A 282 -15.49 2.04 4.90
CA ARG A 282 -16.30 0.85 4.61
C ARG A 282 -16.65 0.77 3.12
N MET A 283 -15.66 0.42 2.29
CA MET A 283 -15.84 0.29 0.85
C MET A 283 -16.78 -0.84 0.43
N GLU A 284 -17.14 -1.74 1.35
CA GLU A 284 -18.18 -2.75 1.17
C GLU A 284 -19.60 -2.16 1.20
N ASP A 285 -19.78 -0.91 1.62
CA ASP A 285 -21.03 -0.16 1.52
C ASP A 285 -21.12 0.53 0.14
N ARG A 286 -22.16 0.24 -0.60
CA ARG A 286 -22.32 0.75 -1.97
C ARG A 286 -22.38 2.26 -2.05
N ASP A 287 -23.06 2.92 -1.10
CA ASP A 287 -23.18 4.38 -1.09
C ASP A 287 -21.80 5.02 -0.83
N VAL A 288 -21.01 4.45 0.09
CA VAL A 288 -19.64 4.90 0.38
C VAL A 288 -18.75 4.74 -0.85
N PHE A 289 -18.82 3.58 -1.51
CA PHE A 289 -18.07 3.31 -2.74
C PHE A 289 -18.40 4.35 -3.84
N GLU A 290 -19.68 4.59 -4.13
CA GLU A 290 -20.08 5.54 -5.19
C GLU A 290 -19.66 6.98 -4.85
N GLU A 291 -19.86 7.44 -3.62
CA GLU A 291 -19.48 8.80 -3.22
C GLU A 291 -17.97 9.01 -3.22
N ARG A 292 -17.22 8.03 -2.70
CA ARG A 292 -15.74 8.13 -2.64
C ARG A 292 -15.10 8.19 -4.03
N HIS A 293 -15.73 7.58 -5.04
CA HIS A 293 -15.20 7.49 -6.40
C HIS A 293 -15.88 8.43 -7.40
N ALA A 294 -16.82 9.26 -6.97
CA ALA A 294 -17.63 10.08 -7.88
C ALA A 294 -16.77 10.89 -8.88
N LYS A 295 -15.75 11.60 -8.42
CA LYS A 295 -14.81 12.35 -9.29
C LYS A 295 -13.98 11.42 -10.19
N VAL A 296 -13.54 10.29 -9.70
CA VAL A 296 -12.76 9.32 -10.47
C VAL A 296 -13.60 8.75 -11.62
N PHE A 297 -14.86 8.41 -11.36
CA PHE A 297 -15.77 7.94 -12.40
C PHE A 297 -16.07 9.01 -13.45
N GLU A 298 -16.20 10.27 -13.04
CA GLU A 298 -16.31 11.40 -13.95
C GLU A 298 -15.11 11.47 -14.90
N TRP A 299 -13.88 11.40 -14.37
CA TRP A 299 -12.67 11.49 -15.18
C TRP A 299 -12.45 10.30 -16.10
N LEU A 300 -12.81 9.08 -15.67
CA LEU A 300 -12.79 7.89 -16.52
C LEU A 300 -13.81 8.00 -17.65
N ALA A 301 -15.04 8.44 -17.34
CA ALA A 301 -16.10 8.55 -18.32
C ALA A 301 -15.85 9.60 -19.42
N ASN A 302 -15.17 10.71 -19.07
CA ASN A 302 -14.84 11.77 -20.02
C ASN A 302 -13.46 11.61 -20.66
N GLY A 303 -12.72 10.52 -20.31
CA GLY A 303 -11.41 10.19 -20.89
C GLY A 303 -10.27 11.10 -20.44
N MET A 304 -10.40 11.79 -19.32
CA MET A 304 -9.31 12.58 -18.71
C MET A 304 -8.24 11.66 -18.11
N ILE A 305 -8.63 10.52 -17.59
CA ILE A 305 -7.72 9.46 -17.14
C ILE A 305 -8.04 8.15 -17.88
N ALA A 306 -7.01 7.36 -18.15
CA ALA A 306 -7.12 6.07 -18.85
C ALA A 306 -7.28 4.88 -17.88
N GLY A 307 -6.91 5.07 -16.62
CA GLY A 307 -6.95 4.00 -15.64
C GLY A 307 -6.63 4.48 -14.23
N VAL A 308 -6.67 3.53 -13.30
CA VAL A 308 -6.43 3.75 -11.88
C VAL A 308 -5.49 2.70 -11.30
N ARG A 309 -4.64 3.14 -10.38
CA ARG A 309 -3.92 2.28 -9.44
C ARG A 309 -4.65 2.31 -8.10
N ILE A 310 -4.97 1.16 -7.58
CA ILE A 310 -5.64 1.02 -6.29
C ILE A 310 -4.61 0.84 -5.19
N ASP A 311 -4.53 1.84 -4.32
CA ASP A 311 -3.69 1.82 -3.12
C ASP A 311 -4.24 0.84 -2.09
N HIS A 312 -3.35 0.05 -1.50
CA HIS A 312 -3.61 -0.82 -0.35
C HIS A 312 -4.91 -1.65 -0.47
N VAL A 313 -5.07 -2.37 -1.60
CA VAL A 313 -6.27 -3.18 -1.86
C VAL A 313 -6.51 -4.24 -0.76
N ASP A 314 -5.44 -4.74 -0.14
CA ASP A 314 -5.48 -5.72 0.94
C ASP A 314 -6.06 -5.16 2.26
N GLY A 315 -6.14 -3.84 2.43
CA GLY A 315 -6.79 -3.20 3.56
C GLY A 315 -8.33 -3.18 3.47
N LEU A 316 -8.90 -3.41 2.29
CA LEU A 316 -10.34 -3.44 2.07
C LEU A 316 -10.95 -4.70 2.70
N ARG A 317 -12.20 -4.60 3.16
CA ARG A 317 -12.91 -5.75 3.73
C ARG A 317 -13.13 -6.87 2.71
N ASP A 318 -13.57 -6.52 1.51
CA ASP A 318 -13.79 -7.42 0.37
C ASP A 318 -13.20 -6.83 -0.92
N PRO A 319 -11.92 -7.12 -1.21
CA PRO A 319 -11.27 -6.66 -2.44
C PRO A 319 -11.95 -7.14 -3.72
N ALA A 320 -12.46 -8.37 -3.74
CA ALA A 320 -13.09 -8.95 -4.92
C ALA A 320 -14.39 -8.21 -5.28
N GLN A 321 -15.24 -7.93 -4.27
CA GLN A 321 -16.47 -7.15 -4.44
C GLN A 321 -16.15 -5.73 -4.92
N TYR A 322 -15.20 -5.06 -4.27
CA TYR A 322 -14.77 -3.71 -4.62
C TYR A 322 -14.32 -3.63 -6.09
N LEU A 323 -13.43 -4.53 -6.52
CA LEU A 323 -12.89 -4.55 -7.87
C LEU A 323 -13.96 -4.92 -8.92
N THR A 324 -14.92 -5.79 -8.55
CA THR A 324 -16.07 -6.12 -9.40
C THR A 324 -16.95 -4.88 -9.63
N TRP A 325 -17.22 -4.11 -8.59
CA TRP A 325 -17.98 -2.86 -8.71
C TRP A 325 -17.23 -1.81 -9.51
N LEU A 326 -15.92 -1.69 -9.29
CA LEU A 326 -15.08 -0.75 -10.02
C LEU A 326 -15.06 -1.08 -11.52
N ARG A 327 -14.86 -2.36 -11.88
CA ARG A 327 -14.88 -2.81 -13.28
C ARG A 327 -16.25 -2.62 -13.93
N ALA A 328 -17.34 -2.86 -13.19
CA ALA A 328 -18.70 -2.63 -13.69
C ALA A 328 -18.99 -1.16 -13.98
N ARG A 329 -18.43 -0.23 -13.18
CA ARG A 329 -18.55 1.23 -13.37
C ARG A 329 -17.64 1.77 -14.48
N ALA A 330 -16.50 1.13 -14.69
CA ALA A 330 -15.48 1.54 -15.66
C ALA A 330 -14.94 0.33 -16.46
N PRO A 331 -15.75 -0.22 -17.40
CA PRO A 331 -15.40 -1.46 -18.11
C PRO A 331 -14.08 -1.41 -18.88
N GLU A 332 -13.75 -0.26 -19.45
CA GLU A 332 -12.58 -0.05 -20.32
C GLU A 332 -11.35 0.48 -19.57
N ALA A 333 -11.49 0.83 -18.29
CA ALA A 333 -10.41 1.41 -17.52
C ALA A 333 -9.26 0.42 -17.33
N TRP A 334 -8.03 0.92 -17.39
CA TRP A 334 -6.85 0.18 -16.97
C TRP A 334 -6.79 0.16 -15.45
N ILE A 335 -6.95 -1.02 -14.83
CA ILE A 335 -6.99 -1.19 -13.37
C ILE A 335 -5.80 -2.04 -12.94
N VAL A 336 -4.90 -1.44 -12.17
CA VAL A 336 -3.80 -2.13 -11.50
C VAL A 336 -3.93 -1.95 -9.99
N VAL A 337 -3.50 -2.94 -9.23
CA VAL A 337 -3.63 -2.94 -7.76
C VAL A 337 -2.27 -3.02 -7.10
N GLU A 338 -2.13 -2.30 -5.98
CA GLU A 338 -1.05 -2.57 -5.06
C GLU A 338 -1.37 -3.84 -4.27
N LYS A 339 -0.83 -4.93 -4.75
CA LYS A 339 -0.90 -6.24 -4.10
C LYS A 339 0.50 -6.82 -4.07
N ILE A 340 0.97 -7.10 -2.86
CA ILE A 340 2.26 -7.75 -2.65
C ILE A 340 2.04 -9.26 -2.69
N LEU A 341 2.70 -9.93 -3.63
CA LEU A 341 2.69 -11.38 -3.78
C LEU A 341 3.99 -11.97 -3.23
N ILE A 342 3.89 -12.86 -2.25
CA ILE A 342 5.06 -13.50 -1.61
C ILE A 342 5.29 -14.89 -2.20
N GLY A 343 6.54 -15.20 -2.54
CA GLY A 343 6.95 -16.52 -3.01
C GLY A 343 6.20 -16.94 -4.28
N ASP A 344 5.45 -18.03 -4.18
CA ASP A 344 4.62 -18.57 -5.25
C ASP A 344 3.15 -18.15 -5.18
N GLU A 345 2.83 -17.11 -4.39
CA GLU A 345 1.48 -16.56 -4.33
C GLU A 345 1.04 -16.07 -5.71
N HIS A 346 -0.18 -16.42 -6.11
CA HIS A 346 -0.78 -15.99 -7.35
C HIS A 346 -1.81 -14.91 -7.07
N LEU A 347 -1.95 -13.98 -8.02
CA LEU A 347 -3.00 -12.99 -7.97
C LEU A 347 -4.37 -13.68 -8.02
N PRO A 348 -5.28 -13.40 -7.07
CA PRO A 348 -6.64 -13.92 -7.16
C PRO A 348 -7.31 -13.55 -8.50
N PRO A 349 -8.32 -14.27 -8.98
CA PRO A 349 -8.97 -14.04 -10.26
C PRO A 349 -9.88 -12.80 -10.23
N TRP A 350 -9.28 -11.65 -9.90
CA TRP A 350 -9.96 -10.36 -9.86
C TRP A 350 -10.12 -9.76 -11.25
N PRO A 351 -11.17 -8.96 -11.50
CA PRO A 351 -11.41 -8.32 -12.80
C PRO A 351 -10.50 -7.10 -13.01
N ILE A 352 -9.20 -7.30 -12.99
CA ILE A 352 -8.15 -6.27 -13.09
C ILE A 352 -7.14 -6.61 -14.18
N ASP A 353 -6.23 -5.70 -14.48
CA ASP A 353 -5.21 -5.86 -15.51
C ASP A 353 -3.86 -6.37 -14.94
N GLY A 354 -3.62 -6.22 -13.63
CA GLY A 354 -2.41 -6.71 -12.97
C GLY A 354 -2.05 -5.99 -11.67
N THR A 355 -0.84 -6.27 -11.18
CA THR A 355 -0.22 -5.64 -10.01
C THR A 355 0.63 -4.44 -10.39
N THR A 356 1.16 -3.73 -9.37
CA THR A 356 2.11 -2.60 -9.52
C THR A 356 3.58 -3.02 -9.60
N GLY A 357 3.88 -4.33 -9.71
CA GLY A 357 5.19 -4.84 -10.07
C GLY A 357 6.18 -5.08 -8.94
N TYR A 358 5.76 -5.14 -7.68
CA TYR A 358 6.64 -5.56 -6.57
C TYR A 358 7.09 -7.00 -6.71
N ASP A 359 6.21 -7.88 -7.17
CA ASP A 359 6.50 -9.26 -7.51
C ASP A 359 7.56 -9.38 -8.63
N PHE A 360 7.54 -8.50 -9.62
CA PHE A 360 8.57 -8.42 -10.65
C PHE A 360 9.91 -7.97 -10.04
N ALA A 361 9.91 -6.92 -9.20
CA ALA A 361 11.13 -6.41 -8.56
C ALA A 361 11.82 -7.49 -7.70
N GLU A 362 11.04 -8.28 -6.96
CA GLU A 362 11.53 -9.41 -6.16
C GLU A 362 12.19 -10.47 -7.03
N LYS A 363 11.53 -10.92 -8.10
CA LYS A 363 12.04 -11.96 -9.00
C LYS A 363 13.36 -11.53 -9.66
N VAL A 364 13.41 -10.34 -10.22
CA VAL A 364 14.63 -9.81 -10.88
C VAL A 364 15.75 -9.56 -9.85
N GLY A 365 15.39 -9.13 -8.64
CA GLY A 365 16.36 -8.97 -7.55
C GLY A 365 17.02 -10.28 -7.12
N THR A 366 16.27 -11.41 -7.15
CA THR A 366 16.85 -12.73 -6.84
C THR A 366 17.68 -13.31 -7.99
N LEU A 367 17.39 -12.93 -9.23
CA LEU A 367 18.11 -13.39 -10.43
C LEU A 367 19.59 -12.96 -10.42
N LEU A 368 19.86 -11.75 -9.93
CA LEU A 368 21.17 -11.10 -10.00
C LEU A 368 22.06 -11.34 -8.76
N VAL A 369 21.65 -12.21 -7.85
CA VAL A 369 22.44 -12.64 -6.68
C VAL A 369 23.11 -13.97 -7.00
N ASP A 370 24.42 -14.09 -6.68
CA ASP A 370 25.14 -15.34 -6.83
C ASP A 370 24.83 -16.30 -5.67
N PRO A 371 24.17 -17.43 -5.92
CA PRO A 371 23.82 -18.38 -4.88
C PRO A 371 25.07 -18.98 -4.18
N ALA A 372 26.23 -19.01 -4.84
CA ALA A 372 27.48 -19.50 -4.25
C ALA A 372 27.97 -18.64 -3.07
N GLY A 373 27.56 -17.36 -3.02
CA GLY A 373 27.94 -16.45 -1.95
C GLY A 373 27.13 -16.61 -0.66
N GLU A 374 26.06 -17.39 -0.63
CA GLU A 374 25.12 -17.46 0.51
C GLU A 374 25.81 -17.87 1.81
N THR A 375 26.56 -18.99 1.79
CA THR A 375 27.24 -19.53 2.98
C THR A 375 28.30 -18.56 3.53
N ALA A 376 29.11 -17.98 2.65
CA ALA A 376 30.15 -17.05 3.04
C ALA A 376 29.61 -15.74 3.60
N LEU A 377 28.61 -15.15 2.97
CA LEU A 377 27.96 -13.94 3.50
C LEU A 377 27.21 -14.19 4.81
N THR A 378 26.60 -15.37 4.98
CA THR A 378 25.99 -15.76 6.25
C THR A 378 27.04 -15.82 7.35
N ALA A 379 28.14 -16.49 7.11
CA ALA A 379 29.25 -16.60 8.09
C ALA A 379 29.84 -15.21 8.43
N THR A 380 30.06 -14.36 7.43
CA THR A 380 30.55 -12.99 7.65
C THR A 380 29.56 -12.16 8.48
N CYS A 381 28.26 -12.22 8.16
CA CYS A 381 27.20 -11.52 8.89
C CYS A 381 27.13 -11.99 10.36
N GLU A 382 27.12 -13.30 10.61
CA GLU A 382 27.09 -13.88 11.95
C GLU A 382 28.34 -13.54 12.78
N ALA A 383 29.52 -13.63 12.17
CA ALA A 383 30.78 -13.27 12.83
C ALA A 383 30.85 -11.78 13.19
N TYR A 384 30.34 -10.90 12.28
CA TYR A 384 30.33 -9.46 12.50
C TYR A 384 29.33 -9.04 13.56
N THR A 385 28.07 -9.51 13.44
CA THR A 385 26.95 -9.08 14.30
C THR A 385 26.93 -9.82 15.65
N GLY A 386 27.49 -11.01 15.72
CA GLY A 386 27.38 -11.91 16.86
C GLY A 386 26.01 -12.61 16.96
N ASN A 387 25.16 -12.44 15.99
CA ASN A 387 23.80 -12.99 15.95
C ASN A 387 23.72 -14.11 14.90
N LYS A 388 22.95 -15.17 15.18
CA LYS A 388 22.61 -16.17 14.18
C LYS A 388 21.65 -15.58 13.14
N PHE A 389 21.89 -15.90 11.89
CA PHE A 389 20.98 -15.54 10.80
C PHE A 389 19.85 -16.57 10.70
N ASP A 390 18.70 -16.24 11.28
CA ASP A 390 17.50 -17.06 11.21
C ASP A 390 16.31 -16.18 10.78
N PRO A 391 16.00 -16.14 9.47
CA PRO A 391 14.96 -15.28 8.95
C PRO A 391 13.54 -15.73 9.39
N VAL A 392 13.32 -17.01 9.68
CA VAL A 392 12.02 -17.50 10.14
C VAL A 392 11.78 -17.03 11.58
N ALA A 393 12.76 -17.22 12.46
CA ALA A 393 12.66 -16.76 13.85
C ALA A 393 12.53 -15.24 13.93
N ALA A 394 13.36 -14.48 13.20
CA ALA A 394 13.36 -13.02 13.21
C ALA A 394 12.00 -12.43 12.72
N ARG A 395 11.42 -12.99 11.68
CA ARG A 395 10.08 -12.58 11.20
C ARG A 395 9.00 -12.86 12.23
N ARG A 396 8.97 -14.06 12.82
CA ARG A 396 8.01 -14.41 13.85
C ARG A 396 8.13 -13.53 15.08
N GLU A 397 9.35 -13.25 15.53
CA GLU A 397 9.61 -12.35 16.66
C GLU A 397 9.10 -10.93 16.36
N ALA A 398 9.47 -10.37 15.20
CA ALA A 398 9.02 -9.04 14.79
C ALA A 398 7.48 -8.96 14.72
N ARG A 399 6.82 -9.96 14.16
CA ARG A 399 5.35 -10.00 14.10
C ARG A 399 4.69 -10.09 15.47
N ARG A 400 5.26 -10.86 16.42
CA ARG A 400 4.80 -10.89 17.82
C ARG A 400 4.94 -9.53 18.49
N GLU A 401 6.06 -8.86 18.30
CA GLU A 401 6.27 -7.50 18.82
C GLU A 401 5.25 -6.51 18.24
N ILE A 402 5.01 -6.54 16.93
CA ILE A 402 4.02 -5.68 16.27
C ILE A 402 2.61 -5.98 16.77
N ALA A 403 2.22 -7.26 16.91
CA ALA A 403 0.92 -7.65 17.44
C ALA A 403 0.71 -7.17 18.88
N GLY A 404 1.73 -7.36 19.74
CA GLY A 404 1.63 -7.04 21.17
C GLY A 404 1.82 -5.55 21.53
N ALA A 405 2.36 -4.74 20.61
CA ALA A 405 2.63 -3.33 20.86
C ALA A 405 1.92 -2.40 19.87
N THR A 406 2.31 -2.45 18.62
CA THR A 406 1.87 -1.48 17.59
C THR A 406 0.42 -1.69 17.17
N LEU A 407 0.00 -2.94 16.99
CA LEU A 407 -1.35 -3.35 16.56
C LEU A 407 -2.15 -4.03 17.69
N HIS A 408 -1.82 -3.73 18.94
CA HIS A 408 -2.50 -4.38 20.08
C HIS A 408 -4.00 -4.02 20.15
N SER A 409 -4.40 -2.81 19.79
CA SER A 409 -5.83 -2.43 19.75
C SER A 409 -6.62 -3.24 18.71
N GLU A 410 -6.03 -3.49 17.55
CA GLU A 410 -6.60 -4.32 16.49
C GLU A 410 -6.67 -5.79 16.95
N LEU A 411 -5.61 -6.29 17.58
CA LEU A 411 -5.58 -7.62 18.17
C LEU A 411 -6.64 -7.79 19.27
N ALA A 412 -6.79 -6.82 20.18
CA ALA A 412 -7.79 -6.87 21.24
C ALA A 412 -9.22 -6.99 20.69
N ARG A 413 -9.53 -6.31 19.59
CA ARG A 413 -10.82 -6.46 18.89
C ARG A 413 -11.00 -7.88 18.34
N LEU A 414 -9.95 -8.48 17.77
CA LEU A 414 -10.00 -9.87 17.30
C LEU A 414 -10.17 -10.87 18.45
N VAL A 415 -9.51 -10.63 19.57
CA VAL A 415 -9.65 -11.45 20.80
C VAL A 415 -11.09 -11.43 21.32
N GLU A 416 -11.76 -10.26 21.32
CA GLU A 416 -13.17 -10.17 21.72
C GLU A 416 -14.10 -10.95 20.78
N LEU A 417 -13.89 -10.85 19.47
CA LEU A 417 -14.66 -11.63 18.49
C LEU A 417 -14.43 -13.13 18.66
N ALA A 418 -13.18 -13.54 18.84
CA ALA A 418 -12.79 -14.93 19.06
C ALA A 418 -13.38 -15.47 20.37
N ALA A 419 -13.32 -14.69 21.47
CA ALA A 419 -13.88 -15.08 22.76
C ALA A 419 -15.41 -15.31 22.69
N ARG A 420 -16.14 -14.44 21.98
CA ARG A 420 -17.57 -14.62 21.74
C ARG A 420 -17.84 -15.86 20.86
N ALA A 421 -17.02 -16.11 19.85
CA ALA A 421 -17.12 -17.32 19.04
C ALA A 421 -16.83 -18.58 19.88
N CYS A 422 -15.76 -18.60 20.68
CA CYS A 422 -15.43 -19.70 21.61
C CYS A 422 -16.53 -19.96 22.60
N ALA A 423 -17.17 -18.92 23.13
CA ALA A 423 -18.28 -19.06 24.09
C ALA A 423 -19.50 -19.83 23.53
N SER A 424 -19.65 -19.91 22.20
CA SER A 424 -20.71 -20.63 21.51
C SER A 424 -20.48 -22.15 21.45
N SER A 425 -19.26 -22.64 21.74
CA SER A 425 -18.90 -24.06 21.67
C SER A 425 -18.61 -24.64 23.05
N ALA A 426 -19.16 -25.82 23.33
CA ALA A 426 -18.91 -26.54 24.59
C ALA A 426 -17.42 -26.95 24.76
N ALA A 427 -16.70 -27.11 23.67
CA ALA A 427 -15.27 -27.48 23.67
C ALA A 427 -14.33 -26.30 23.99
N THR A 428 -14.77 -25.04 23.74
CA THR A 428 -13.88 -23.88 23.81
C THR A 428 -14.35 -22.73 24.70
N ARG A 429 -15.52 -22.87 25.34
CA ARG A 429 -16.16 -21.75 26.09
C ARG A 429 -15.45 -21.31 27.39
N ASP A 430 -14.50 -22.05 27.87
CA ASP A 430 -13.75 -21.80 29.11
C ASP A 430 -12.29 -21.32 28.84
N TYR A 431 -11.87 -21.18 27.55
CA TYR A 431 -10.62 -20.51 27.26
C TYR A 431 -10.71 -19.04 27.63
N THR A 432 -9.65 -18.55 28.29
CA THR A 432 -9.53 -17.17 28.69
C THR A 432 -9.13 -16.27 27.51
N ARG A 433 -9.43 -14.98 27.60
CA ARG A 433 -8.96 -14.00 26.58
C ARG A 433 -7.44 -14.01 26.40
N ALA A 434 -6.68 -14.23 27.47
CA ALA A 434 -5.22 -14.29 27.41
C ALA A 434 -4.71 -15.53 26.67
N GLU A 435 -5.40 -16.67 26.73
CA GLU A 435 -5.08 -17.86 25.95
C GLU A 435 -5.44 -17.65 24.48
N ILE A 436 -6.61 -17.08 24.20
CA ILE A 436 -7.06 -16.74 22.85
C ILE A 436 -6.11 -15.71 22.20
N GLU A 437 -5.69 -14.68 22.94
CA GLU A 437 -4.73 -13.69 22.47
C GLU A 437 -3.40 -14.34 22.06
N ARG A 438 -2.82 -15.17 22.93
CA ARG A 438 -1.58 -15.90 22.62
C ARG A 438 -1.74 -16.80 21.40
N ALA A 439 -2.88 -17.48 21.27
CA ALA A 439 -3.16 -18.33 20.12
C ALA A 439 -3.23 -17.53 18.82
N LEU A 440 -3.96 -16.43 18.80
CA LEU A 440 -4.05 -15.54 17.62
C LEU A 440 -2.70 -14.94 17.25
N VAL A 441 -1.90 -14.49 18.23
CA VAL A 441 -0.53 -13.96 17.99
C VAL A 441 0.35 -15.02 17.32
N GLU A 442 0.36 -16.26 17.81
CA GLU A 442 1.18 -17.33 17.25
C GLU A 442 0.70 -17.76 15.86
N ILE A 443 -0.62 -17.86 15.64
CA ILE A 443 -1.19 -18.13 14.32
C ILE A 443 -0.77 -17.02 13.33
N PHE A 444 -0.94 -15.75 13.67
CA PHE A 444 -0.61 -14.64 12.77
C PHE A 444 0.91 -14.49 12.56
N ALA A 445 1.73 -14.80 13.57
CA ALA A 445 3.19 -14.84 13.41
C ALA A 445 3.63 -15.92 12.40
N GLY A 446 2.85 -16.98 12.25
CA GLY A 446 3.08 -18.07 11.29
C GLY A 446 2.50 -17.86 9.88
N TYR A 447 1.77 -16.77 9.62
CA TYR A 447 1.14 -16.55 8.30
C TYR A 447 2.19 -16.53 7.17
N PRO A 448 1.99 -17.30 6.08
CA PRO A 448 2.95 -17.35 4.97
C PRO A 448 2.78 -16.20 3.97
N VAL A 449 1.64 -15.50 3.95
CA VAL A 449 1.27 -14.41 3.04
C VAL A 449 0.78 -13.19 3.83
N TYR A 450 0.61 -12.05 3.17
CA TYR A 450 0.06 -10.85 3.83
C TYR A 450 -1.39 -11.07 4.28
N ARG A 451 -2.19 -11.71 3.45
CA ARG A 451 -3.62 -11.84 3.67
C ARG A 451 -4.19 -13.09 2.99
N THR A 452 -5.25 -13.65 3.56
CA THR A 452 -6.15 -14.61 2.94
C THR A 452 -7.44 -13.92 2.45
N TYR A 453 -8.18 -14.56 1.54
CA TYR A 453 -9.40 -14.00 0.93
C TYR A 453 -10.58 -14.95 1.15
N VAL A 454 -10.77 -15.37 2.39
CA VAL A 454 -11.90 -16.20 2.78
C VAL A 454 -13.17 -15.37 2.63
N GLY A 455 -13.97 -15.65 1.60
CA GLY A 455 -15.21 -14.96 1.29
C GLY A 455 -16.46 -15.66 1.83
N GLU A 456 -17.56 -14.91 1.96
CA GLU A 456 -18.88 -15.55 1.99
C GLU A 456 -19.18 -16.09 0.58
N PRO A 457 -19.93 -17.22 0.46
CA PRO A 457 -20.45 -17.60 -0.84
C PRO A 457 -21.24 -16.42 -1.40
N GLU A 458 -20.93 -16.03 -2.64
CA GLU A 458 -21.64 -14.94 -3.31
C GLU A 458 -23.15 -15.09 -3.12
N PRO A 459 -23.87 -14.07 -2.63
CA PRO A 459 -25.31 -14.05 -2.78
C PRO A 459 -25.63 -14.12 -4.28
N PRO A 460 -26.65 -14.86 -4.69
CA PRO A 460 -27.05 -14.92 -6.09
C PRO A 460 -27.17 -13.49 -6.63
N PRO A 461 -26.74 -13.22 -7.87
CA PRO A 461 -26.77 -11.87 -8.42
C PRO A 461 -28.14 -11.27 -8.22
N ALA A 462 -28.19 -10.11 -7.58
CA ALA A 462 -29.44 -9.37 -7.40
C ALA A 462 -30.08 -9.20 -8.78
N PRO A 463 -31.39 -9.41 -8.92
CA PRO A 463 -32.06 -9.23 -10.20
C PRO A 463 -31.70 -7.83 -10.72
N THR A 464 -31.20 -7.79 -11.96
CA THR A 464 -30.78 -6.56 -12.62
C THR A 464 -31.96 -5.57 -12.60
N VAL A 465 -31.95 -4.66 -11.65
CA VAL A 465 -32.83 -3.50 -11.67
C VAL A 465 -32.34 -2.67 -12.85
N LYS A 466 -33.10 -2.62 -13.92
CA LYS A 466 -32.83 -1.71 -15.03
C LYS A 466 -32.66 -0.32 -14.41
N PRO A 467 -31.61 0.44 -14.79
CA PRO A 467 -31.45 1.78 -14.26
C PRO A 467 -32.74 2.57 -14.48
N PRO A 468 -33.16 3.39 -13.50
CA PRO A 468 -34.35 4.22 -13.68
C PRO A 468 -34.14 5.03 -14.94
N ILE A 469 -35.13 4.97 -15.85
CA ILE A 469 -35.14 5.80 -17.04
C ILE A 469 -35.22 7.24 -16.50
N VAL A 470 -34.14 7.97 -16.56
CA VAL A 470 -34.17 9.43 -16.30
C VAL A 470 -34.90 10.05 -17.46
N VAL A 471 -36.18 10.24 -17.27
CA VAL A 471 -37.01 11.01 -18.21
C VAL A 471 -36.72 12.47 -17.94
N ASP A 472 -36.04 13.11 -18.87
CA ASP A 472 -35.89 14.58 -18.85
C ASP A 472 -37.28 15.21 -19.04
N VAL A 473 -37.90 15.57 -17.91
CA VAL A 473 -39.24 16.17 -17.84
C VAL A 473 -39.29 17.52 -18.58
N ALA A 474 -38.18 18.23 -18.66
CA ALA A 474 -38.05 19.48 -19.40
C ALA A 474 -38.08 19.26 -20.92
N ALA A 475 -37.48 18.18 -21.40
CA ALA A 475 -37.53 17.82 -22.83
C ALA A 475 -38.89 17.25 -23.26
N LEU A 476 -39.64 16.61 -22.34
CA LEU A 476 -41.00 16.15 -22.60
C LEU A 476 -42.01 17.33 -22.62
N ALA A 477 -41.90 18.27 -21.70
CA ALA A 477 -42.75 19.45 -21.62
C ALA A 477 -42.60 20.38 -22.85
N ALA A 478 -41.42 20.37 -23.50
CA ALA A 478 -41.16 21.15 -24.71
C ALA A 478 -41.70 20.52 -25.99
N ARG A 479 -42.17 19.26 -25.97
CA ARG A 479 -42.57 18.50 -27.17
C ARG A 479 -44.09 18.24 -27.30
N ALA A 480 -44.92 18.48 -26.29
CA ALA A 480 -46.35 18.25 -26.39
C ALA A 480 -47.16 19.17 -25.43
N PRO A 481 -47.75 20.25 -25.92
CA PRO A 481 -48.72 21.00 -25.18
C PRO A 481 -50.10 20.33 -25.34
N SER A 482 -50.41 19.32 -24.55
CA SER A 482 -51.79 18.82 -24.39
C SER A 482 -51.94 18.13 -23.02
N ASP A 483 -53.06 18.35 -22.38
CA ASP A 483 -53.47 17.83 -21.07
C ASP A 483 -53.38 16.29 -20.94
N GLN A 484 -53.23 15.56 -22.04
CA GLN A 484 -53.10 14.10 -22.05
C GLN A 484 -51.71 13.62 -21.60
N ALA A 485 -50.63 14.40 -21.79
CA ALA A 485 -49.30 14.02 -21.36
C ALA A 485 -49.11 14.14 -19.83
N LEU A 486 -49.86 15.09 -19.23
CA LEU A 486 -49.85 15.26 -17.77
C LEU A 486 -50.65 14.14 -17.06
N ALA A 487 -51.71 13.65 -17.69
CA ALA A 487 -52.54 12.56 -17.19
C ALA A 487 -51.82 11.21 -17.22
N LEU A 488 -50.97 10.95 -18.23
CA LEU A 488 -50.16 9.73 -18.31
C LEU A 488 -49.01 9.70 -17.28
N ALA A 489 -48.36 10.86 -17.03
CA ALA A 489 -47.31 10.96 -16.04
C ALA A 489 -47.82 10.82 -14.59
N THR A 490 -49.06 11.29 -14.35
CA THR A 490 -49.70 11.14 -13.02
C THR A 490 -50.27 9.75 -12.79
N THR A 491 -50.64 9.02 -13.84
CA THR A 491 -51.21 7.66 -13.74
C THR A 491 -50.11 6.64 -13.38
N ASP A 492 -48.89 6.79 -13.94
CA ASP A 492 -47.78 5.93 -13.60
C ASP A 492 -47.22 6.16 -12.18
N LEU A 493 -47.29 7.39 -11.66
CA LEU A 493 -46.96 7.67 -10.26
C LEU A 493 -48.04 7.11 -9.28
N HIS A 494 -49.27 6.97 -9.68
CA HIS A 494 -50.32 6.40 -8.83
C HIS A 494 -50.28 4.86 -8.76
N ILE A 495 -49.71 4.18 -9.76
CA ILE A 495 -49.58 2.72 -9.78
C ILE A 495 -48.51 2.26 -8.79
N ILE A 496 -47.49 3.09 -8.47
CA ILE A 496 -46.47 2.77 -7.45
C ILE A 496 -47.00 2.98 -6.01
N ALA A 497 -48.01 3.83 -5.82
CA ALA A 497 -48.56 4.15 -4.51
C ALA A 497 -49.70 3.23 -4.03
N THR A 498 -50.25 2.32 -4.87
CA THR A 498 -51.44 1.52 -4.56
C THR A 498 -51.28 0.03 -4.92
N ALA A 499 -50.14 -0.60 -4.63
CA ALA A 499 -50.06 -2.07 -4.58
C ALA A 499 -50.30 -2.55 -3.13
N PRO A 500 -51.49 -2.95 -2.74
CA PRO A 500 -51.75 -3.64 -1.50
C PRO A 500 -51.60 -5.14 -1.77
N GLY A 501 -50.50 -5.72 -1.34
CA GLY A 501 -50.27 -7.13 -1.48
C GLY A 501 -49.40 -7.64 -0.38
N GLY A 502 -49.89 -7.63 0.84
CA GLY A 502 -49.32 -8.43 1.90
C GLY A 502 -49.46 -9.90 1.56
N ASP A 503 -48.36 -10.48 1.05
CA ASP A 503 -48.31 -11.88 0.65
C ASP A 503 -48.38 -12.77 1.88
N GLN A 504 -49.50 -13.43 2.11
CA GLN A 504 -49.70 -14.44 3.15
C GLN A 504 -48.84 -15.71 2.92
N HIS A 505 -48.09 -15.78 1.78
CA HIS A 505 -47.21 -16.89 1.50
C HIS A 505 -45.84 -16.77 2.20
N GLY A 506 -45.38 -15.55 2.54
CA GLY A 506 -44.16 -15.35 3.29
C GLY A 506 -44.19 -15.86 4.74
N LEU A 507 -45.37 -15.84 5.37
CA LEU A 507 -45.51 -16.34 6.76
C LEU A 507 -45.52 -17.85 6.86
N ALA A 508 -45.97 -18.57 5.83
CA ALA A 508 -46.03 -20.04 5.81
C ALA A 508 -44.63 -20.68 5.63
N VAL A 509 -43.71 -20.03 4.92
CA VAL A 509 -42.36 -20.51 4.72
C VAL A 509 -41.51 -20.27 5.98
N ALA A 510 -41.74 -19.18 6.72
CA ALA A 510 -41.02 -18.91 7.96
C ALA A 510 -41.45 -19.88 9.12
N GLN A 511 -42.69 -20.36 9.12
CA GLN A 511 -43.17 -21.33 10.08
C GLN A 511 -42.78 -22.78 9.76
N ALA A 512 -42.47 -23.10 8.50
CA ALA A 512 -41.96 -24.43 8.10
C ALA A 512 -40.45 -24.58 8.38
N ALA A 513 -39.67 -23.52 8.32
CA ALA A 513 -38.24 -23.52 8.63
C ALA A 513 -37.93 -23.62 10.14
N GLY A 514 -38.89 -23.26 11.00
CA GLY A 514 -38.76 -23.31 12.49
C GLY A 514 -38.99 -24.65 13.14
N ARG A 515 -39.30 -25.72 12.38
CA ARG A 515 -39.65 -27.05 12.94
C ARG A 515 -38.67 -28.19 12.58
N MET A 516 -37.51 -27.93 12.02
CA MET A 516 -36.51 -28.93 11.64
C MET A 516 -35.13 -28.76 12.30
N THR A 517 -35.10 -28.33 13.57
CA THR A 517 -33.87 -28.36 14.36
C THR A 517 -34.12 -29.08 15.69
N ASP A 518 -34.22 -30.38 15.65
CA ASP A 518 -33.80 -31.26 16.73
C ASP A 518 -33.56 -32.68 16.20
N ARG A 519 -32.39 -33.22 16.55
CA ARG A 519 -31.85 -34.55 16.29
C ARG A 519 -31.03 -34.72 15.02
N HIS A 520 -29.70 -34.57 15.21
CA HIS A 520 -28.75 -35.64 14.84
C HIS A 520 -27.45 -35.45 15.64
N LEU A 521 -27.16 -36.44 16.43
CA LEU A 521 -25.91 -36.68 17.12
C LEU A 521 -24.73 -36.77 16.15
N VAL A 522 -23.65 -36.09 16.53
CA VAL A 522 -22.36 -36.16 15.84
C VAL A 522 -21.67 -37.48 16.22
N PRO A 523 -21.22 -38.30 15.27
CA PRO A 523 -20.31 -39.39 15.57
C PRO A 523 -18.91 -38.89 15.87
N ALA A 524 -18.28 -39.47 16.87
CA ALA A 524 -16.89 -39.17 17.26
C ALA A 524 -15.92 -39.25 16.08
N LEU A 525 -15.21 -38.19 15.80
CA LEU A 525 -14.18 -38.11 14.78
C LEU A 525 -12.93 -38.87 15.26
N GLY A 526 -12.70 -40.06 14.68
CA GLY A 526 -11.42 -40.74 14.74
C GLY A 526 -10.43 -40.04 13.79
N VAL A 527 -9.47 -39.33 14.35
CA VAL A 527 -8.38 -38.72 13.58
C VAL A 527 -7.42 -39.82 13.14
N ARG A 528 -7.25 -40.02 11.84
CA ARG A 528 -6.11 -40.76 11.28
C ARG A 528 -5.02 -39.77 10.93
N PRO A 529 -3.75 -40.04 11.32
CA PRO A 529 -2.64 -39.18 10.91
C PRO A 529 -2.41 -39.31 9.39
N ALA A 530 -2.18 -38.22 8.73
CA ALA A 530 -1.82 -38.16 7.31
C ALA A 530 -0.44 -38.82 7.10
N ALA A 531 -0.33 -39.65 6.06
CA ALA A 531 0.93 -40.23 5.64
C ALA A 531 1.81 -39.15 4.97
N PRO A 532 3.15 -39.27 5.07
CA PRO A 532 4.08 -38.37 4.41
C PRO A 532 3.98 -38.51 2.88
N PRO A 533 4.25 -37.45 2.12
CA PRO A 533 4.16 -37.48 0.66
C PRO A 533 5.23 -38.39 0.04
N PRO A 534 4.92 -39.11 -1.07
CA PRO A 534 5.89 -39.96 -1.76
C PRO A 534 6.91 -39.12 -2.55
N ASP A 535 8.14 -39.61 -2.59
CA ASP A 535 9.25 -39.09 -3.38
C ASP A 535 8.88 -38.97 -4.87
N LEU A 536 9.14 -37.80 -5.46
CA LEU A 536 9.00 -37.51 -6.88
C LEU A 536 10.20 -38.03 -7.65
N ALA A 537 10.06 -39.21 -8.22
CA ALA A 537 10.85 -39.70 -9.33
C ALA A 537 9.93 -40.49 -10.24
N ASP A 538 9.36 -39.90 -11.24
CA ASP A 538 9.27 -40.39 -12.62
C ASP A 538 8.40 -39.47 -13.50
N GLY A 539 8.82 -39.30 -14.74
CA GLY A 539 8.21 -38.39 -15.71
C GLY A 539 6.84 -38.85 -16.23
N SER A 540 5.77 -38.48 -15.52
CA SER A 540 4.41 -38.47 -16.05
C SER A 540 3.86 -37.06 -15.99
N GLN A 541 3.31 -36.55 -17.09
CA GLN A 541 2.53 -35.32 -17.13
C GLN A 541 1.37 -35.43 -16.13
N SER A 542 1.57 -35.00 -14.88
CA SER A 542 0.46 -34.81 -13.95
C SER A 542 -0.34 -33.59 -14.41
N MET A 543 -1.62 -33.79 -14.71
CA MET A 543 -2.60 -32.73 -14.82
C MET A 543 -2.52 -31.92 -13.52
N VAL A 544 -1.97 -30.68 -13.59
CA VAL A 544 -2.03 -29.73 -12.48
C VAL A 544 -3.51 -29.37 -12.34
N VAL A 545 -4.17 -29.94 -11.34
CA VAL A 545 -5.50 -29.47 -10.93
C VAL A 545 -5.28 -28.07 -10.36
N GLU A 546 -5.76 -27.05 -11.07
CA GLU A 546 -5.73 -25.67 -10.56
C GLU A 546 -6.56 -25.62 -9.27
N ARG A 547 -5.88 -25.36 -8.16
CA ARG A 547 -6.50 -25.20 -6.85
C ARG A 547 -7.25 -23.87 -6.80
N THR A 548 -8.42 -23.86 -6.20
CA THR A 548 -9.20 -22.65 -5.99
C THR A 548 -8.53 -21.75 -4.93
N GLN A 549 -8.81 -20.44 -4.98
CA GLN A 549 -8.30 -19.49 -3.97
C GLN A 549 -8.69 -19.93 -2.54
N ALA A 550 -9.91 -20.44 -2.36
CA ALA A 550 -10.40 -20.92 -1.06
C ALA A 550 -9.59 -22.11 -0.54
N GLU A 551 -9.18 -23.05 -1.41
CA GLU A 551 -8.31 -24.17 -1.03
C GLU A 551 -6.91 -23.70 -0.64
N LEU A 552 -6.35 -22.75 -1.39
CA LEU A 552 -5.04 -22.16 -1.08
C LEU A 552 -5.07 -21.44 0.26
N ASP A 553 -6.10 -20.67 0.53
CA ASP A 553 -6.24 -19.91 1.78
C ASP A 553 -6.45 -20.83 2.99
N ARG A 554 -7.19 -21.93 2.81
CA ARG A 554 -7.34 -22.96 3.85
C ARG A 554 -5.99 -23.57 4.22
N ASP A 555 -5.17 -23.94 3.23
CA ASP A 555 -3.84 -24.49 3.48
C ASP A 555 -2.91 -23.50 4.18
N ARG A 556 -2.98 -22.22 3.82
CA ARG A 556 -2.20 -21.13 4.45
C ARG A 556 -2.57 -20.96 5.92
N ILE A 557 -3.88 -21.01 6.24
CA ILE A 557 -4.38 -20.91 7.60
C ILE A 557 -3.99 -22.16 8.39
N ALA A 558 -4.13 -23.35 7.79
CA ALA A 558 -3.73 -24.62 8.43
C ALA A 558 -2.22 -24.67 8.72
N HIS A 559 -1.38 -24.16 7.79
CA HIS A 559 0.06 -24.02 8.03
C HIS A 559 0.34 -23.10 9.23
N ALA A 560 -0.30 -21.95 9.29
CA ALA A 560 -0.15 -20.99 10.40
C ALA A 560 -0.64 -21.60 11.74
N ALA A 561 -1.76 -22.32 11.74
CA ALA A 561 -2.29 -23.04 12.88
C ALA A 561 -1.30 -24.11 13.38
N HIS A 562 -0.74 -24.93 12.47
CA HIS A 562 0.25 -25.92 12.82
C HIS A 562 1.48 -25.30 13.51
N THR A 563 1.97 -24.16 13.02
CA THR A 563 3.10 -23.46 13.65
C THR A 563 2.79 -22.94 15.05
N ALA A 564 1.52 -22.61 15.34
CA ALA A 564 1.10 -22.21 16.68
C ALA A 564 1.08 -23.41 17.66
N ILE A 565 0.69 -24.59 17.19
CA ILE A 565 0.77 -25.83 17.99
C ILE A 565 2.23 -26.17 18.30
N GLU A 566 3.13 -26.07 17.31
CA GLU A 566 4.57 -26.26 17.54
C GLU A 566 5.16 -25.26 18.55
N ALA A 567 4.61 -24.05 18.63
CA ALA A 567 4.96 -23.04 19.63
C ALA A 567 4.36 -23.31 21.02
N GLY A 568 3.64 -24.43 21.21
CA GLY A 568 3.09 -24.88 22.49
C GLY A 568 1.72 -24.30 22.83
N ILE A 569 0.96 -23.82 21.85
CA ILE A 569 -0.45 -23.42 22.03
C ILE A 569 -1.33 -24.67 22.04
N ASP A 570 -2.39 -24.62 22.84
CA ASP A 570 -3.35 -25.71 22.98
C ASP A 570 -3.99 -26.07 21.64
N ALA A 571 -3.95 -27.37 21.29
CA ALA A 571 -4.35 -27.85 19.97
C ALA A 571 -5.86 -27.72 19.72
N ASP A 572 -6.71 -27.88 20.75
CA ASP A 572 -8.17 -27.80 20.62
C ASP A 572 -8.59 -26.33 20.34
N LEU A 573 -7.96 -25.39 21.04
CA LEU A 573 -8.18 -23.96 20.79
C LEU A 573 -7.72 -23.57 19.37
N VAL A 574 -6.52 -24.03 18.97
CA VAL A 574 -5.98 -23.72 17.62
C VAL A 574 -6.88 -24.32 16.53
N ALA A 575 -7.35 -25.55 16.68
CA ALA A 575 -8.24 -26.18 15.71
C ALA A 575 -9.57 -25.40 15.56
N PHE A 576 -10.12 -24.91 16.67
CA PHE A 576 -11.33 -24.08 16.62
C PHE A 576 -11.06 -22.72 15.90
N LEU A 577 -9.96 -22.07 16.24
CA LEU A 577 -9.57 -20.79 15.61
C LEU A 577 -9.24 -20.97 14.12
N GLU A 578 -8.60 -22.06 13.72
CA GLU A 578 -8.36 -22.42 12.32
C GLU A 578 -9.67 -22.47 11.52
N LEU A 579 -10.66 -23.23 11.99
CA LEU A 579 -11.98 -23.31 11.36
C LEU A 579 -12.70 -21.94 11.34
N ALA A 580 -12.56 -21.14 12.41
CA ALA A 580 -13.13 -19.81 12.47
C ALA A 580 -12.51 -18.87 11.43
N LEU A 581 -11.16 -18.84 11.34
CA LEU A 581 -10.41 -18.02 10.40
C LEU A 581 -10.59 -18.46 8.94
N ALA A 582 -10.78 -19.77 8.70
CA ALA A 582 -11.12 -20.32 7.39
C ALA A 582 -12.57 -20.05 6.97
N GLY A 583 -13.40 -19.41 7.84
CA GLY A 583 -14.80 -19.11 7.54
C GLY A 583 -15.72 -20.34 7.54
N GLU A 584 -15.27 -21.47 8.07
CA GLU A 584 -15.99 -22.74 8.06
C GLU A 584 -17.04 -22.86 9.18
N LEU A 585 -16.98 -21.98 10.18
CA LEU A 585 -17.98 -21.91 11.25
C LEU A 585 -19.14 -20.99 10.88
N ALA A 586 -20.37 -21.52 10.99
CA ALA A 586 -21.58 -20.77 10.66
C ALA A 586 -21.92 -19.66 11.67
N HIS A 587 -21.23 -19.58 12.81
CA HIS A 587 -21.50 -18.61 13.85
C HIS A 587 -21.17 -17.18 13.40
N PRO A 588 -22.05 -16.17 13.66
CA PRO A 588 -21.83 -14.79 13.22
C PRO A 588 -20.51 -14.18 13.69
N GLU A 589 -20.11 -14.42 14.94
CA GLU A 589 -18.87 -13.90 15.53
C GLU A 589 -17.62 -14.55 14.91
N ALA A 590 -17.66 -15.84 14.56
CA ALA A 590 -16.58 -16.50 13.85
C ALA A 590 -16.38 -15.92 12.43
N ARG A 591 -17.48 -15.64 11.72
CA ARG A 591 -17.43 -14.95 10.42
C ARG A 591 -16.91 -13.51 10.54
N ALA A 592 -17.31 -12.79 11.60
CA ALA A 592 -16.79 -11.45 11.88
C ALA A 592 -15.29 -11.51 12.18
N LEU A 593 -14.83 -12.51 12.96
CA LEU A 593 -13.42 -12.76 13.23
C LEU A 593 -12.62 -13.00 11.94
N ALA A 594 -13.08 -13.91 11.07
CA ALA A 594 -12.41 -14.21 9.79
C ALA A 594 -12.21 -12.94 8.95
N ARG A 595 -13.26 -12.13 8.81
CA ARG A 595 -13.20 -10.87 8.04
C ARG A 595 -12.27 -9.83 8.65
N ALA A 596 -12.37 -9.62 9.96
CA ALA A 596 -11.54 -8.66 10.66
C ALA A 596 -10.05 -9.08 10.67
N ALA A 597 -9.77 -10.38 10.86
CA ALA A 597 -8.41 -10.92 10.82
C ALA A 597 -7.73 -10.66 9.47
N GLN A 598 -8.42 -10.83 8.36
CA GLN A 598 -7.89 -10.58 7.01
C GLN A 598 -7.46 -9.12 6.79
N GLN A 599 -8.11 -8.15 7.44
CA GLN A 599 -7.71 -6.74 7.37
C GLN A 599 -6.52 -6.41 8.29
N VAL A 600 -6.30 -7.19 9.35
CA VAL A 600 -5.21 -7.00 10.32
C VAL A 600 -3.94 -7.71 9.90
N THR A 601 -4.04 -8.93 9.34
CA THR A 601 -2.86 -9.74 8.98
C THR A 601 -1.98 -9.04 7.95
N GLY A 602 -2.55 -8.32 6.97
CA GLY A 602 -1.79 -7.55 5.99
C GLY A 602 -0.89 -6.51 6.64
N ALA A 603 -1.44 -5.72 7.57
CA ALA A 603 -0.69 -4.71 8.31
C ALA A 603 0.37 -5.35 9.24
N LEU A 604 0.01 -6.46 9.89
CA LEU A 604 0.93 -7.16 10.79
C LEU A 604 2.14 -7.72 10.04
N VAL A 605 1.93 -8.35 8.88
CA VAL A 605 3.00 -8.91 8.06
C VAL A 605 3.88 -7.80 7.48
N ALA A 606 3.29 -6.75 6.93
CA ALA A 606 4.05 -5.62 6.39
C ALA A 606 4.92 -4.95 7.48
N LYS A 607 4.35 -4.58 8.62
CA LYS A 607 5.10 -3.97 9.72
C LYS A 607 6.12 -4.92 10.36
N GLY A 608 5.80 -6.20 10.49
CA GLY A 608 6.71 -7.22 11.03
C GLY A 608 7.87 -7.53 10.10
N ASP A 609 7.59 -7.82 8.83
CA ASP A 609 8.60 -8.27 7.88
C ASP A 609 9.36 -7.10 7.26
N GLU A 610 8.64 -6.14 6.65
CA GLU A 610 9.25 -5.07 5.87
C GLU A 610 9.82 -3.94 6.73
N ASP A 611 9.08 -3.51 7.77
CA ASP A 611 9.46 -2.37 8.61
C ASP A 611 10.19 -2.77 9.91
N THR A 612 10.39 -4.07 10.17
CA THR A 612 11.11 -4.52 11.38
C THR A 612 12.15 -5.57 11.04
N ALA A 613 11.74 -6.77 10.59
CA ALA A 613 12.68 -7.87 10.36
C ALA A 613 13.71 -7.54 9.27
N SER A 614 13.35 -6.79 8.22
CA SER A 614 14.26 -6.39 7.14
C SER A 614 15.35 -5.40 7.57
N TYR A 615 15.22 -4.75 8.75
CA TYR A 615 16.27 -3.95 9.37
C TYR A 615 17.13 -4.74 10.39
N ARG A 616 16.73 -5.99 10.71
CA ARG A 616 17.47 -6.93 11.58
C ARG A 616 18.21 -8.00 10.78
N LEU A 617 17.67 -8.38 9.61
CA LEU A 617 18.22 -9.40 8.72
C LEU A 617 19.19 -8.78 7.72
N VAL A 618 20.42 -8.56 8.14
CA VAL A 618 21.39 -7.73 7.41
C VAL A 618 22.42 -8.53 6.59
N ARG A 619 22.20 -9.84 6.32
CA ARG A 619 23.12 -10.67 5.53
C ARG A 619 23.45 -10.06 4.17
N LEU A 620 22.42 -9.67 3.41
CA LEU A 620 22.51 -8.98 2.13
C LEU A 620 21.28 -8.07 1.98
N ILE A 621 21.46 -6.77 2.27
CA ILE A 621 20.31 -5.86 2.43
C ILE A 621 19.57 -5.53 1.11
N SER A 622 20.14 -5.85 -0.05
CA SER A 622 19.42 -5.80 -1.33
C SER A 622 18.24 -6.79 -1.39
N ARG A 623 18.25 -7.80 -0.47
CA ARG A 623 17.16 -8.76 -0.30
C ARG A 623 16.14 -8.35 0.77
N CYS A 624 16.35 -7.23 1.45
CA CYS A 624 15.48 -6.66 2.46
C CYS A 624 14.65 -5.51 1.83
N GLU A 625 13.66 -5.87 1.04
CA GLU A 625 12.85 -4.95 0.25
C GLU A 625 11.36 -5.27 0.39
N VAL A 626 10.48 -4.34 -0.01
CA VAL A 626 9.03 -4.55 -0.04
C VAL A 626 8.68 -5.79 -0.89
N GLY A 627 7.91 -6.70 -0.33
CA GLY A 627 7.51 -7.94 -0.99
C GLY A 627 8.61 -8.99 -1.11
N ALA A 628 9.80 -8.75 -0.55
CA ALA A 628 10.88 -9.74 -0.61
C ALA A 628 10.61 -10.92 0.34
N GLU A 629 10.87 -12.13 -0.14
CA GLU A 629 10.93 -13.31 0.71
C GLU A 629 12.29 -13.36 1.42
N LEU A 630 12.30 -12.90 2.70
CA LEU A 630 13.55 -12.67 3.46
C LEU A 630 14.38 -13.93 3.69
N ALA A 631 13.78 -15.11 3.59
CA ALA A 631 14.49 -16.40 3.68
C ALA A 631 15.20 -16.78 2.37
N THR A 632 14.73 -16.29 1.23
CA THR A 632 15.24 -16.62 -0.09
C THR A 632 16.44 -15.75 -0.44
N PHE A 633 17.62 -16.34 -0.65
CA PHE A 633 18.82 -15.61 -1.04
C PHE A 633 18.88 -15.34 -2.55
N ALA A 634 18.71 -16.37 -3.35
CA ALA A 634 18.72 -16.34 -4.81
C ALA A 634 17.72 -17.35 -5.37
N ARG A 635 17.27 -17.17 -6.63
CA ARG A 635 16.40 -18.12 -7.33
C ARG A 635 17.05 -18.62 -8.61
N PRO A 636 16.81 -19.90 -8.99
CA PRO A 636 17.27 -20.43 -10.26
C PRO A 636 16.63 -19.67 -11.45
N PRO A 637 17.37 -19.45 -12.55
CA PRO A 637 16.83 -18.79 -13.76
C PRO A 637 15.53 -19.41 -14.27
N ALA A 638 15.38 -20.74 -14.16
CA ALA A 638 14.17 -21.45 -14.59
C ALA A 638 12.90 -21.03 -13.83
N GLU A 639 13.01 -20.67 -12.55
CA GLU A 639 11.88 -20.13 -11.77
C GLU A 639 11.49 -18.74 -12.24
N ILE A 640 12.50 -17.91 -12.50
CA ILE A 640 12.28 -16.55 -13.03
C ILE A 640 11.62 -16.61 -14.41
N HIS A 641 12.09 -17.49 -15.30
CA HIS A 641 11.45 -17.70 -16.60
C HIS A 641 9.97 -18.11 -16.46
N ARG A 642 9.65 -19.03 -15.55
CA ARG A 642 8.26 -19.42 -15.29
C ARG A 642 7.41 -18.26 -14.76
N ALA A 643 7.97 -17.46 -13.87
CA ALA A 643 7.27 -16.29 -13.31
C ALA A 643 7.00 -15.24 -14.39
N LEU A 644 8.01 -14.88 -15.19
CA LEU A 644 7.87 -13.89 -16.27
C LEU A 644 6.92 -14.37 -17.38
N ALA A 645 6.95 -15.66 -17.73
CA ALA A 645 6.03 -16.22 -18.74
C ALA A 645 4.54 -16.15 -18.33
N ARG A 646 4.25 -16.10 -17.03
CA ARG A 646 2.90 -15.92 -16.47
C ARG A 646 2.48 -14.47 -16.32
N GLY A 647 3.39 -13.52 -16.51
CA GLY A 647 3.13 -12.10 -16.36
C GLY A 647 1.97 -11.60 -17.22
N GLY A 648 1.08 -10.80 -16.62
CA GLY A 648 -0.04 -10.18 -17.32
C GLY A 648 0.47 -9.11 -18.31
N PRO A 649 -0.07 -9.05 -19.53
CA PRO A 649 0.43 -8.12 -20.57
C PRO A 649 0.20 -6.64 -20.21
N ARG A 650 -0.63 -6.34 -19.25
CA ARG A 650 -0.96 -4.99 -18.77
C ARG A 650 -0.60 -4.76 -17.30
N ALA A 651 0.04 -5.74 -16.64
CA ALA A 651 0.61 -5.54 -15.31
C ALA A 651 1.80 -4.55 -15.37
N LEU A 652 2.00 -3.76 -14.32
CA LEU A 652 3.19 -2.91 -14.23
C LEU A 652 4.42 -3.75 -13.89
N LEU A 653 5.57 -3.34 -14.44
CA LEU A 653 6.87 -3.94 -14.15
C LEU A 653 7.75 -2.86 -13.51
N ALA A 654 7.86 -2.86 -12.19
CA ALA A 654 8.65 -1.89 -11.45
C ALA A 654 9.96 -2.50 -10.93
N THR A 655 11.02 -1.69 -10.90
CA THR A 655 12.28 -2.01 -10.20
C THR A 655 12.54 -1.04 -9.06
N ALA A 656 11.88 0.13 -9.07
CA ALA A 656 11.85 1.09 -7.97
C ALA A 656 10.46 1.73 -7.90
N THR A 657 10.01 2.07 -6.70
CA THR A 657 8.75 2.79 -6.43
C THR A 657 9.00 3.83 -5.34
N HIS A 658 7.97 4.60 -4.98
CA HIS A 658 8.01 5.55 -3.87
C HIS A 658 8.10 4.87 -2.48
N ASP A 659 7.91 3.55 -2.39
CA ASP A 659 7.92 2.75 -1.15
C ASP A 659 9.11 1.82 -1.04
N THR A 660 9.91 1.66 -2.10
CA THR A 660 11.10 0.80 -2.04
C THR A 660 12.10 1.33 -1.01
N LYS A 661 12.70 0.41 -0.25
CA LYS A 661 13.66 0.72 0.81
C LYS A 661 14.96 1.30 0.25
N ARG A 662 15.30 0.96 -0.99
CA ARG A 662 16.52 1.39 -1.70
C ARG A 662 16.24 1.55 -3.19
N GLY A 663 16.89 2.51 -3.83
CA GLY A 663 16.89 2.69 -5.26
C GLY A 663 17.38 1.46 -6.02
N GLU A 664 16.97 1.33 -7.28
CA GLU A 664 17.26 0.14 -8.08
C GLU A 664 18.77 -0.08 -8.29
N ASP A 665 19.56 0.99 -8.45
CA ASP A 665 20.99 0.90 -8.66
C ASP A 665 21.79 0.69 -7.37
N VAL A 666 21.26 1.17 -6.22
CA VAL A 666 21.77 0.83 -4.89
C VAL A 666 21.70 -0.67 -4.65
N ARG A 667 20.56 -1.27 -4.94
CA ARG A 667 20.36 -2.73 -4.80
C ARG A 667 21.25 -3.50 -5.77
N ALA A 668 21.32 -3.08 -7.03
CA ALA A 668 22.15 -3.71 -8.06
C ALA A 668 23.64 -3.74 -7.67
N ARG A 669 24.14 -2.69 -7.00
CA ARG A 669 25.51 -2.63 -6.51
C ARG A 669 25.72 -3.53 -5.29
N ILE A 670 24.78 -3.54 -4.33
CA ILE A 670 24.85 -4.41 -3.15
C ILE A 670 24.81 -5.89 -3.54
N MET A 671 24.06 -6.28 -4.58
CA MET A 671 24.01 -7.67 -5.06
C MET A 671 25.37 -8.21 -5.44
N VAL A 672 26.31 -7.36 -5.91
CA VAL A 672 27.66 -7.76 -6.28
C VAL A 672 28.45 -8.33 -5.08
N LEU A 673 28.09 -7.98 -3.85
CA LEU A 673 28.72 -8.52 -2.64
C LEU A 673 28.62 -10.04 -2.56
N SER A 674 27.58 -10.63 -3.18
CA SER A 674 27.44 -12.09 -3.29
C SER A 674 28.49 -12.76 -4.16
N GLU A 675 29.15 -12.00 -5.06
CA GLU A 675 30.19 -12.49 -5.96
C GLU A 675 31.63 -12.26 -5.41
N VAL A 676 31.79 -11.38 -4.40
CA VAL A 676 33.10 -10.94 -3.86
C VAL A 676 33.18 -11.13 -2.35
N THR A 677 32.68 -12.26 -1.87
CA THR A 677 32.47 -12.54 -0.43
C THR A 677 33.72 -12.46 0.43
N ASP A 678 34.85 -12.99 -0.03
CA ASP A 678 36.10 -12.98 0.72
C ASP A 678 36.64 -11.58 0.92
N GLU A 679 36.54 -10.77 -0.15
CA GLU A 679 36.97 -9.38 -0.07
C GLU A 679 36.05 -8.55 0.79
N TRP A 680 34.72 -8.77 0.67
CA TRP A 680 33.75 -8.12 1.52
C TRP A 680 34.02 -8.41 2.99
N SER A 681 34.28 -9.66 3.36
CA SER A 681 34.63 -10.05 4.73
C SER A 681 35.88 -9.31 5.23
N ALA A 682 36.94 -9.29 4.42
CA ALA A 682 38.19 -8.62 4.78
C ALA A 682 38.04 -7.10 4.92
N PHE A 683 37.15 -6.47 4.10
CA PHE A 683 36.91 -5.04 4.18
C PHE A 683 36.09 -4.66 5.41
N VAL A 684 35.01 -5.36 5.70
CA VAL A 684 34.13 -5.00 6.84
C VAL A 684 34.83 -5.20 8.19
N GLU A 685 35.71 -6.21 8.32
CA GLU A 685 36.54 -6.39 9.52
C GLU A 685 37.47 -5.19 9.71
N ARG A 686 38.21 -4.80 8.67
CA ARG A 686 39.12 -3.66 8.71
C ARG A 686 38.43 -2.34 8.96
N TRP A 687 37.27 -2.11 8.30
CA TRP A 687 36.46 -0.89 8.49
C TRP A 687 35.91 -0.81 9.91
N ARG A 688 35.47 -1.93 10.47
CA ARG A 688 35.01 -2.00 11.86
C ARG A 688 36.07 -1.51 12.84
N ASP A 689 37.29 -2.04 12.69
CA ASP A 689 38.39 -1.70 13.63
C ASP A 689 38.73 -0.22 13.53
N ARG A 690 38.74 0.34 12.32
CA ARG A 690 38.95 1.79 12.11
C ARG A 690 37.81 2.65 12.63
N ALA A 691 36.58 2.28 12.32
CA ALA A 691 35.41 3.06 12.71
C ALA A 691 35.15 3.03 14.23
N SER A 692 35.74 2.09 14.96
CA SER A 692 35.64 2.02 16.42
C SER A 692 36.15 3.29 17.12
N ARG A 693 37.08 4.04 16.50
CA ARG A 693 37.58 5.33 17.01
C ARG A 693 36.52 6.43 17.06
N HIS A 694 35.41 6.28 16.30
CA HIS A 694 34.29 7.19 16.25
C HIS A 694 33.19 6.82 17.28
N TRP A 695 33.37 5.75 18.06
CA TRP A 695 32.52 5.45 19.18
C TRP A 695 32.70 6.49 20.28
N GLY A 696 31.60 6.78 21.01
CA GLY A 696 31.68 7.52 22.26
C GLY A 696 31.50 6.56 23.43
N ASP A 697 30.92 7.06 24.54
CA ASP A 697 30.56 6.23 25.70
C ASP A 697 29.56 5.13 25.36
N VAL A 698 28.71 5.38 24.37
CA VAL A 698 27.76 4.42 23.79
C VAL A 698 28.17 4.16 22.35
N ALA A 699 28.34 2.88 22.00
CA ALA A 699 28.59 2.42 20.62
C ALA A 699 27.28 2.06 19.92
N PRO A 700 27.18 2.26 18.59
CA PRO A 700 26.11 1.65 17.79
C PRO A 700 26.12 0.11 17.94
N ASP A 701 24.96 -0.53 17.73
CA ASP A 701 24.92 -1.98 17.69
C ASP A 701 25.52 -2.52 16.37
N ARG A 702 26.01 -3.75 16.43
CA ARG A 702 26.72 -4.35 15.33
C ARG A 702 25.86 -4.64 14.11
N THR A 703 24.60 -4.92 14.32
CA THR A 703 23.63 -5.14 13.23
C THR A 703 23.45 -3.84 12.43
N PHE A 704 23.31 -2.72 13.13
CA PHE A 704 23.25 -1.41 12.49
C PHE A 704 24.55 -1.06 11.75
N GLU A 705 25.72 -1.30 12.35
CA GLU A 705 27.02 -1.03 11.68
C GLU A 705 27.13 -1.82 10.36
N TYR A 706 26.79 -3.12 10.38
CA TYR A 706 26.87 -3.98 9.19
C TYR A 706 25.87 -3.57 8.11
N LEU A 707 24.68 -3.15 8.50
CA LEU A 707 23.68 -2.54 7.59
C LEU A 707 24.24 -1.28 6.94
N MET A 708 24.88 -0.40 7.72
CA MET A 708 25.43 0.86 7.22
C MET A 708 26.59 0.64 6.26
N TRP A 709 27.48 -0.34 6.48
CA TRP A 709 28.54 -0.65 5.50
C TRP A 709 27.97 -0.99 4.13
N GLN A 710 26.96 -1.83 4.07
CA GLN A 710 26.31 -2.18 2.80
C GLN A 710 25.59 -0.96 2.20
N THR A 711 24.96 -0.12 3.03
CA THR A 711 24.30 1.10 2.58
C THR A 711 25.29 2.09 1.99
N LEU A 712 26.45 2.30 2.64
CA LEU A 712 27.52 3.15 2.13
C LEU A 712 28.07 2.63 0.80
N VAL A 713 28.33 1.33 0.68
CA VAL A 713 28.75 0.73 -0.60
C VAL A 713 27.69 0.93 -1.67
N GLY A 714 26.43 0.67 -1.34
CA GLY A 714 25.32 0.75 -2.31
C GLY A 714 25.07 2.17 -2.83
N ALA A 715 25.05 3.15 -1.95
CA ALA A 715 24.68 4.54 -2.27
C ALA A 715 25.88 5.50 -2.40
N TRP A 716 27.11 4.98 -2.48
CA TRP A 716 28.30 5.81 -2.56
C TRP A 716 28.38 6.68 -3.83
N PRO A 717 28.79 7.97 -3.73
CA PRO A 717 29.01 8.73 -2.49
C PRO A 717 27.69 9.14 -1.82
N LEU A 718 27.66 9.09 -0.47
CA LEU A 718 26.48 9.43 0.32
C LEU A 718 26.77 10.63 1.22
N GLU A 719 25.98 11.68 1.13
CA GLU A 719 26.11 12.86 1.96
C GLU A 719 25.75 12.56 3.43
N ALA A 720 26.47 13.20 4.37
CA ALA A 720 26.37 12.92 5.80
C ALA A 720 24.95 13.12 6.35
N ASP A 721 24.23 14.18 5.95
CA ASP A 721 22.88 14.45 6.46
C ASP A 721 21.87 13.41 5.95
N ARG A 722 21.98 12.97 4.69
CA ARG A 722 21.18 11.87 4.15
C ARG A 722 21.47 10.55 4.89
N ALA A 723 22.75 10.27 5.13
CA ALA A 723 23.17 9.07 5.86
C ALA A 723 22.63 9.06 7.30
N VAL A 724 22.65 10.21 8.00
CA VAL A 724 22.11 10.35 9.36
C VAL A 724 20.59 10.16 9.38
N GLN A 725 19.87 10.78 8.45
CA GLN A 725 18.40 10.61 8.36
C GLN A 725 18.01 9.16 8.12
N TYR A 726 18.70 8.49 7.20
CA TYR A 726 18.50 7.05 6.96
C TYR A 726 18.83 6.22 8.19
N ALA A 727 19.97 6.48 8.85
CA ALA A 727 20.41 5.77 10.04
C ALA A 727 19.38 5.89 11.20
N GLN A 728 18.85 7.09 11.46
CA GLN A 728 17.83 7.31 12.49
C GLN A 728 16.57 6.50 12.17
N LYS A 729 16.10 6.51 10.92
CA LYS A 729 14.97 5.68 10.51
C LYS A 729 15.28 4.19 10.69
N ALA A 730 16.42 3.72 10.22
CA ALA A 730 16.80 2.31 10.28
C ALA A 730 16.85 1.77 11.73
N VAL A 731 17.42 2.50 12.69
CA VAL A 731 17.48 2.05 14.09
C VAL A 731 16.12 2.07 14.79
N ARG A 732 15.25 3.04 14.44
CA ARG A 732 13.87 3.11 14.96
C ARG A 732 12.99 2.00 14.42
N GLU A 733 13.13 1.65 13.13
CA GLU A 733 12.40 0.54 12.52
C GLU A 733 12.91 -0.82 13.00
N ALA A 734 14.23 -0.98 13.21
CA ALA A 734 14.79 -2.19 13.80
C ALA A 734 14.26 -2.49 15.21
N LYS A 735 13.85 -1.48 15.98
CA LYS A 735 13.27 -1.59 17.33
C LYS A 735 14.15 -2.33 18.37
N LEU A 736 15.46 -2.43 18.09
CA LEU A 736 16.37 -3.14 18.99
C LEU A 736 16.78 -2.30 20.22
N ARG A 737 16.93 -0.99 20.07
CA ARG A 737 17.42 -0.06 21.11
C ARG A 737 16.56 1.19 21.23
N THR A 738 15.97 1.64 20.16
CA THR A 738 15.14 2.85 20.07
C THR A 738 13.92 2.56 19.18
N THR A 739 12.83 3.28 19.38
CA THR A 739 11.61 3.15 18.58
C THR A 739 11.00 4.52 18.30
N TRP A 740 10.03 4.62 17.39
CA TRP A 740 9.28 5.86 17.13
C TRP A 740 8.49 6.35 18.36
N THR A 741 8.00 5.45 19.20
CA THR A 741 7.17 5.76 20.37
C THR A 741 7.95 5.86 21.68
N ALA A 742 9.18 5.31 21.71
CA ALA A 742 10.08 5.34 22.86
C ALA A 742 11.51 5.59 22.38
N PRO A 743 11.84 6.82 21.92
CA PRO A 743 13.16 7.14 21.40
C PRO A 743 14.22 7.15 22.51
N ASP A 744 15.36 6.48 22.27
CA ASP A 744 16.57 6.59 23.10
C ASP A 744 17.50 7.65 22.50
N ALA A 745 17.38 8.88 22.99
CA ALA A 745 18.17 10.00 22.50
C ALA A 745 19.68 9.80 22.65
N THR A 746 20.13 9.08 23.68
CA THR A 746 21.55 8.78 23.90
C THR A 746 22.10 7.84 22.83
N TYR A 747 21.34 6.81 22.53
CA TYR A 747 21.69 5.86 21.48
C TYR A 747 21.63 6.51 20.09
N GLU A 748 20.58 7.27 19.78
CA GLU A 748 20.44 7.98 18.49
C GLU A 748 21.56 8.99 18.24
N GLN A 749 22.00 9.71 19.29
CA GLN A 749 23.16 10.61 19.21
C GLN A 749 24.48 9.84 18.99
N ALA A 750 24.61 8.64 19.56
CA ALA A 750 25.78 7.78 19.30
C ALA A 750 25.82 7.31 17.85
N VAL A 751 24.66 6.92 17.29
CA VAL A 751 24.50 6.55 15.87
C VAL A 751 24.88 7.72 14.96
N GLU A 752 24.35 8.91 15.21
CA GLU A 752 24.66 10.11 14.42
C GLU A 752 26.15 10.44 14.47
N ARG A 753 26.77 10.45 15.66
CA ARG A 753 28.19 10.70 15.84
C ARG A 753 29.04 9.73 15.03
N TRP A 754 28.73 8.43 15.09
CA TRP A 754 29.44 7.40 14.36
C TRP A 754 29.33 7.60 12.85
N VAL A 755 28.12 7.81 12.32
CA VAL A 755 27.88 8.05 10.87
C VAL A 755 28.67 9.26 10.38
N ARG A 756 28.60 10.37 11.10
CA ARG A 756 29.35 11.60 10.73
C ARG A 756 30.86 11.38 10.86
N GLY A 757 31.30 10.67 11.86
CA GLY A 757 32.72 10.33 12.07
C GLY A 757 33.28 9.47 10.94
N VAL A 758 32.54 8.44 10.51
CA VAL A 758 32.91 7.56 9.38
C VAL A 758 33.01 8.38 8.08
N LEU A 759 32.04 9.26 7.81
CA LEU A 759 32.00 10.05 6.57
C LEU A 759 32.96 11.25 6.57
N ALA A 760 33.50 11.64 7.73
CA ALA A 760 34.53 12.66 7.86
C ALA A 760 35.96 12.06 7.85
N ASP A 761 36.11 10.75 7.81
CA ASP A 761 37.35 10.03 7.82
C ASP A 761 37.85 9.79 6.39
N ASP A 762 38.74 10.65 5.91
CA ASP A 762 39.24 10.63 4.54
C ASP A 762 39.89 9.28 4.15
N GLU A 763 40.59 8.62 5.09
CA GLU A 763 41.24 7.34 4.82
C GLU A 763 40.19 6.23 4.63
N LEU A 764 39.20 6.17 5.51
CA LEU A 764 38.12 5.20 5.45
C LEU A 764 37.23 5.44 4.22
N CYS A 765 36.91 6.70 3.94
CA CYS A 765 36.19 7.10 2.72
C CYS A 765 36.97 6.72 1.45
N GLY A 766 38.28 6.88 1.44
CA GLY A 766 39.15 6.48 0.33
C GLY A 766 39.15 4.97 0.10
N GLU A 767 39.14 4.15 1.15
CA GLU A 767 38.99 2.70 1.01
C GLU A 767 37.62 2.28 0.50
N ILE A 768 36.54 2.88 1.01
CA ILE A 768 35.17 2.63 0.52
C ILE A 768 35.08 2.99 -0.97
N ALA A 769 35.58 4.18 -1.35
CA ALA A 769 35.59 4.62 -2.74
C ALA A 769 36.36 3.66 -3.66
N THR A 770 37.49 3.16 -3.21
CA THR A 770 38.31 2.18 -3.94
C THR A 770 37.60 0.86 -4.14
N PHE A 771 36.91 0.35 -3.09
CA PHE A 771 36.11 -0.86 -3.19
C PHE A 771 34.94 -0.69 -4.14
N VAL A 772 34.19 0.43 -4.01
CA VAL A 772 33.08 0.75 -4.89
C VAL A 772 33.50 0.87 -6.35
N ALA A 773 34.62 1.57 -6.63
CA ALA A 773 35.14 1.69 -8.00
C ALA A 773 35.50 0.33 -8.61
N ARG A 774 36.01 -0.58 -7.81
CA ARG A 774 36.36 -1.93 -8.26
C ARG A 774 35.15 -2.77 -8.64
N ILE A 775 34.05 -2.70 -7.89
CA ILE A 775 32.82 -3.46 -8.19
C ILE A 775 31.90 -2.74 -9.19
N ALA A 776 32.19 -1.49 -9.54
CA ALA A 776 31.33 -0.65 -10.38
C ALA A 776 31.00 -1.26 -11.75
N PRO A 777 31.94 -1.90 -12.49
CA PRO A 777 31.61 -2.52 -13.78
C PRO A 777 30.54 -3.61 -13.66
N ARG A 778 30.61 -4.42 -12.61
CA ARG A 778 29.64 -5.48 -12.37
C ARG A 778 28.31 -4.92 -11.89
N ALA A 779 28.33 -3.90 -11.03
CA ALA A 779 27.13 -3.19 -10.59
C ALA A 779 26.40 -2.54 -11.77
N ARG A 780 27.14 -1.91 -12.72
CA ARG A 780 26.58 -1.37 -13.97
C ARG A 780 25.91 -2.46 -14.81
N ALA A 781 26.54 -3.62 -14.93
CA ALA A 781 25.95 -4.74 -15.66
C ALA A 781 24.64 -5.22 -15.01
N ASN A 782 24.58 -5.31 -13.68
CA ASN A 782 23.36 -5.66 -12.95
C ASN A 782 22.25 -4.63 -13.14
N SER A 783 22.59 -3.32 -13.04
CA SER A 783 21.62 -2.23 -13.27
C SER A 783 21.02 -2.27 -14.67
N LEU A 784 21.84 -2.48 -15.68
CA LEU A 784 21.39 -2.57 -17.07
C LEU A 784 20.63 -3.89 -17.35
N ALA A 785 21.04 -4.99 -16.71
CA ALA A 785 20.35 -6.27 -16.85
C ALA A 785 18.92 -6.22 -16.32
N GLN A 786 18.70 -5.74 -15.07
CA GLN A 786 17.36 -5.57 -14.54
C GLN A 786 16.50 -4.61 -15.37
N LEU A 787 17.10 -3.52 -15.88
CA LEU A 787 16.43 -2.55 -16.73
C LEU A 787 15.98 -3.20 -18.06
N LEU A 788 16.84 -3.94 -18.75
CA LEU A 788 16.49 -4.56 -20.03
C LEU A 788 15.43 -5.65 -19.85
N VAL A 789 15.51 -6.44 -18.78
CA VAL A 789 14.48 -7.41 -18.43
C VAL A 789 13.14 -6.70 -18.18
N LYS A 790 13.12 -5.61 -17.42
CA LYS A 790 11.92 -4.77 -17.19
C LYS A 790 11.32 -4.26 -18.51
N LEU A 791 12.15 -3.76 -19.40
CA LEU A 791 11.74 -3.19 -20.67
C LEU A 791 11.17 -4.24 -21.66
N CYS A 792 11.55 -5.52 -21.52
CA CYS A 792 11.24 -6.55 -22.53
C CYS A 792 10.36 -7.70 -22.03
N ALA A 793 10.19 -7.90 -20.72
CA ALA A 793 9.29 -8.91 -20.15
C ALA A 793 7.81 -8.59 -20.50
N PRO A 794 6.90 -9.59 -20.42
CA PRO A 794 5.46 -9.35 -20.54
C PRO A 794 4.97 -8.36 -19.47
N GLY A 795 4.37 -7.27 -19.90
CA GLY A 795 3.89 -6.20 -19.02
C GLY A 795 4.23 -4.80 -19.53
N VAL A 796 3.94 -3.80 -18.69
CA VAL A 796 4.17 -2.39 -18.96
C VAL A 796 5.30 -1.88 -18.02
N PRO A 797 6.47 -1.53 -18.54
CA PRO A 797 7.56 -0.95 -17.74
C PRO A 797 7.10 0.29 -17.00
N ASP A 798 7.33 0.33 -15.68
CA ASP A 798 7.11 1.51 -14.85
C ASP A 798 8.44 2.14 -14.44
N PHE A 799 8.50 3.47 -14.51
CA PHE A 799 9.63 4.27 -14.08
C PHE A 799 9.19 5.17 -12.93
N TYR A 800 9.79 5.00 -11.78
CA TYR A 800 9.67 5.99 -10.72
C TYR A 800 10.51 7.23 -11.08
N GLN A 801 9.99 8.42 -10.77
CA GLN A 801 10.64 9.69 -11.12
C GLN A 801 12.14 9.70 -10.78
N GLY A 802 12.95 10.01 -11.77
CA GLY A 802 14.40 10.15 -11.62
C GLY A 802 15.21 8.89 -11.91
N THR A 803 14.58 7.70 -11.98
CA THR A 803 15.29 6.42 -12.15
C THR A 803 15.80 6.17 -13.56
N GLU A 804 15.48 7.01 -14.51
CA GLU A 804 16.02 6.93 -15.88
C GLU A 804 17.51 7.28 -15.97
N LEU A 805 18.05 7.96 -14.95
CA LEU A 805 19.49 8.09 -14.71
C LEU A 805 19.92 7.20 -13.54
N ALA A 806 21.17 7.30 -13.11
CA ALA A 806 21.66 6.55 -11.95
C ALA A 806 20.90 6.93 -10.67
N ASP A 807 20.33 5.93 -9.99
CA ASP A 807 19.50 6.10 -8.81
C ASP A 807 20.23 5.61 -7.55
N ALA A 808 20.71 6.56 -6.74
CA ALA A 808 21.35 6.30 -5.46
C ALA A 808 20.46 6.72 -4.27
N THR A 809 19.13 6.58 -4.40
CA THR A 809 18.18 6.90 -3.36
C THR A 809 18.06 5.78 -2.32
N LEU A 810 17.65 6.19 -1.12
CA LEU A 810 17.33 5.32 0.01
C LEU A 810 15.81 5.40 0.29
N VAL A 811 15.35 4.79 1.37
CA VAL A 811 13.94 4.81 1.76
C VAL A 811 13.41 6.24 1.97
N ASP A 812 12.10 6.41 1.86
CA ASP A 812 11.45 7.70 2.10
C ASP A 812 11.88 8.35 3.44
N PRO A 813 12.04 9.69 3.48
CA PRO A 813 11.74 10.67 2.43
C PRO A 813 12.84 10.85 1.37
N ASP A 814 13.96 10.13 1.41
CA ASP A 814 15.11 10.33 0.53
C ASP A 814 14.76 10.07 -0.95
N ASN A 815 13.96 9.06 -1.27
CA ASN A 815 13.48 8.76 -2.62
C ASN A 815 12.41 9.74 -3.16
N ARG A 816 11.98 10.72 -2.36
CA ARG A 816 11.01 11.75 -2.74
C ARG A 816 11.64 13.12 -2.93
N ARG A 817 12.98 13.19 -2.99
CA ARG A 817 13.72 14.42 -3.27
C ARG A 817 13.40 14.97 -4.67
N PRO A 818 13.52 16.29 -4.88
CA PRO A 818 13.31 16.91 -6.18
C PRO A 818 14.18 16.30 -7.26
N VAL A 819 13.61 16.10 -8.45
CA VAL A 819 14.28 15.57 -9.63
C VAL A 819 14.71 16.73 -10.54
N ASP A 820 15.98 16.76 -10.94
CA ASP A 820 16.49 17.74 -11.91
C ASP A 820 16.14 17.31 -13.34
N TYR A 821 15.03 17.80 -13.85
CA TYR A 821 14.56 17.50 -15.21
C TYR A 821 15.34 18.26 -16.30
N GLU A 822 16.03 19.36 -15.98
CA GLU A 822 16.87 20.04 -16.96
C GLU A 822 18.12 19.22 -17.28
N LEU A 823 18.74 18.65 -16.24
CA LEU A 823 19.84 17.68 -16.41
C LEU A 823 19.39 16.51 -17.31
N ARG A 824 18.20 15.98 -17.09
CA ARG A 824 17.65 14.85 -17.84
C ARG A 824 17.35 15.18 -19.30
N ARG A 825 16.82 16.36 -19.57
CA ARG A 825 16.64 16.85 -20.95
C ARG A 825 17.98 17.00 -21.67
N ALA A 826 18.99 17.54 -20.98
CA ALA A 826 20.34 17.66 -21.53
C ALA A 826 20.95 16.29 -21.82
N ALA A 827 20.85 15.36 -20.87
CA ALA A 827 21.32 13.98 -21.01
C ALA A 827 20.63 13.25 -22.18
N LEU A 828 19.29 13.42 -22.34
CA LEU A 828 18.55 12.79 -23.44
C LEU A 828 19.05 13.30 -24.82
N ARG A 829 19.34 14.58 -24.95
CA ARG A 829 19.96 15.12 -26.18
C ARG A 829 21.31 14.47 -26.45
N THR A 830 22.18 14.43 -25.45
CA THR A 830 23.53 13.84 -25.55
C THR A 830 23.47 12.37 -25.99
N VAL A 831 22.63 11.55 -25.37
CA VAL A 831 22.54 10.12 -25.75
C VAL A 831 21.93 9.92 -27.14
N ARG A 832 21.03 10.80 -27.59
CA ARG A 832 20.47 10.74 -28.95
C ARG A 832 21.52 11.07 -30.02
N ASP A 833 22.52 11.89 -29.67
CA ASP A 833 23.67 12.18 -30.55
C ASP A 833 24.70 11.03 -30.55
N GLY A 834 24.46 9.95 -29.79
CA GLY A 834 25.29 8.76 -29.74
C GLY A 834 26.45 8.82 -28.72
N GLU A 835 26.47 9.82 -27.85
CA GLU A 835 27.49 9.99 -26.81
C GLU A 835 27.07 9.30 -25.54
N ILE A 836 27.36 8.00 -25.39
CA ILE A 836 26.88 7.20 -24.25
C ILE A 836 27.94 7.05 -23.16
N GLY A 837 29.24 6.84 -23.54
CA GLY A 837 30.34 6.59 -22.61
C GLY A 837 30.09 5.36 -21.68
N ASP A 838 30.86 5.30 -20.58
CA ASP A 838 30.75 4.26 -19.57
C ASP A 838 29.96 4.68 -18.34
N ASP A 839 29.38 5.88 -18.33
CA ASP A 839 28.54 6.37 -17.25
C ASP A 839 27.23 5.57 -17.16
N LEU A 840 26.86 5.14 -15.95
CA LEU A 840 25.66 4.33 -15.72
C LEU A 840 24.38 5.08 -16.12
N GLY A 841 24.28 6.38 -15.77
CA GLY A 841 23.08 7.18 -16.06
C GLY A 841 22.84 7.32 -17.56
N TYR A 842 23.87 7.68 -18.33
CA TYR A 842 23.77 7.76 -19.79
C TYR A 842 23.49 6.39 -20.42
N SER A 843 24.10 5.32 -19.91
CA SER A 843 23.83 3.95 -20.37
C SER A 843 22.38 3.51 -20.12
N LYS A 844 21.80 3.86 -18.96
CA LYS A 844 20.39 3.59 -18.64
C LYS A 844 19.49 4.39 -19.59
N LEU A 845 19.70 5.70 -19.69
CA LEU A 845 18.87 6.58 -20.51
C LEU A 845 18.90 6.17 -21.99
N TRP A 846 20.09 5.79 -22.52
CA TRP A 846 20.24 5.21 -23.85
C TRP A 846 19.39 3.95 -24.04
N THR A 847 19.52 3.00 -23.11
CA THR A 847 18.76 1.74 -23.14
C THR A 847 17.27 2.01 -23.15
N ILE A 848 16.80 2.89 -22.24
CA ILE A 848 15.38 3.27 -22.16
C ILE A 848 14.91 3.88 -23.48
N HIS A 849 15.61 4.88 -23.98
CA HIS A 849 15.23 5.58 -25.20
C HIS A 849 15.17 4.64 -26.41
N ARG A 850 16.19 3.80 -26.61
CA ARG A 850 16.25 2.85 -27.74
C ARG A 850 15.13 1.80 -27.66
N VAL A 851 14.91 1.24 -26.49
CA VAL A 851 13.91 0.17 -26.32
C VAL A 851 12.49 0.74 -26.37
N LEU A 852 12.20 1.88 -25.74
CA LEU A 852 10.86 2.49 -25.82
C LEU A 852 10.54 2.98 -27.22
N THR A 853 11.52 3.49 -27.96
CA THR A 853 11.37 3.80 -29.40
C THR A 853 10.98 2.54 -30.18
N LEU A 854 11.69 1.43 -29.99
CA LEU A 854 11.37 0.16 -30.63
C LEU A 854 9.98 -0.35 -30.23
N ARG A 855 9.61 -0.26 -28.93
CA ARG A 855 8.26 -0.66 -28.44
C ARG A 855 7.15 0.16 -29.09
N ARG A 856 7.39 1.45 -29.33
CA ARG A 856 6.43 2.33 -30.00
C ARG A 856 6.31 2.01 -31.48
N ASP A 857 7.45 1.82 -32.16
CA ASP A 857 7.51 1.67 -33.62
C ASP A 857 7.18 0.24 -34.07
N ARG A 858 7.47 -0.78 -33.25
CA ARG A 858 7.21 -2.20 -33.51
C ARG A 858 6.55 -2.91 -32.31
N PRO A 859 5.34 -2.52 -31.90
CA PRO A 859 4.69 -3.04 -30.69
C PRO A 859 4.46 -4.56 -30.73
N ALA A 860 4.20 -5.12 -31.92
CA ALA A 860 3.98 -6.56 -32.12
C ALA A 860 5.15 -7.42 -31.62
N LEU A 861 6.38 -6.93 -31.61
CA LEU A 861 7.54 -7.63 -31.06
C LEU A 861 7.38 -7.90 -29.56
N PHE A 862 6.81 -6.96 -28.82
CA PHE A 862 6.65 -7.03 -27.38
C PHE A 862 5.31 -7.67 -26.93
N GLU A 863 4.37 -7.82 -27.86
CA GLU A 863 3.13 -8.56 -27.67
C GLU A 863 3.28 -10.05 -27.97
N ALA A 864 4.35 -10.42 -28.68
CA ALA A 864 4.66 -11.81 -29.02
C ALA A 864 4.88 -12.67 -27.76
N PRO A 865 4.66 -14.00 -27.81
CA PRO A 865 4.82 -14.89 -26.67
C PRO A 865 6.23 -14.83 -26.07
N TYR A 866 6.31 -14.96 -24.75
CA TYR A 866 7.57 -15.13 -24.02
C TYR A 866 8.10 -16.56 -24.19
N VAL A 867 9.36 -16.72 -24.55
CA VAL A 867 10.01 -18.02 -24.67
C VAL A 867 11.36 -17.97 -23.94
N ALA A 868 11.52 -18.82 -22.94
CA ALA A 868 12.81 -19.00 -22.28
C ALA A 868 13.83 -19.60 -23.25
N LEU A 869 15.03 -19.02 -23.30
CA LEU A 869 16.15 -19.53 -24.07
C LEU A 869 17.29 -19.91 -23.12
N SER A 870 18.13 -20.84 -23.55
CA SER A 870 19.30 -21.27 -22.77
C SER A 870 20.56 -21.01 -23.58
N ALA A 871 21.60 -20.48 -22.93
CA ALA A 871 22.95 -20.52 -23.48
C ALA A 871 23.51 -21.93 -23.35
N SER A 872 24.57 -22.23 -24.11
CA SER A 872 25.30 -23.48 -24.02
C SER A 872 26.81 -23.23 -23.87
N GLY A 873 27.55 -24.16 -23.29
CA GLY A 873 28.97 -24.03 -23.00
C GLY A 873 29.27 -23.77 -21.52
N PRO A 874 30.54 -23.49 -21.17
CA PRO A 874 30.95 -23.22 -19.80
C PRO A 874 30.23 -21.98 -19.25
N HIS A 875 29.80 -22.05 -17.96
CA HIS A 875 29.12 -20.96 -17.28
C HIS A 875 27.85 -20.42 -17.99
N ALA A 876 27.13 -21.28 -18.72
CA ALA A 876 25.88 -20.93 -19.39
C ALA A 876 24.83 -20.37 -18.39
N ASP A 877 24.86 -20.78 -17.13
CA ASP A 877 24.03 -20.31 -16.03
C ASP A 877 24.32 -18.84 -15.61
N ARG A 878 25.40 -18.25 -16.09
CA ARG A 878 25.76 -16.84 -15.87
C ARG A 878 25.07 -15.87 -16.83
N ALA A 879 24.28 -16.40 -17.76
CA ALA A 879 23.45 -15.63 -18.67
C ALA A 879 21.96 -15.85 -18.37
N PHE A 880 21.16 -14.81 -18.56
CA PHE A 880 19.70 -14.92 -18.59
C PHE A 880 19.19 -14.47 -19.95
N VAL A 881 18.58 -15.39 -20.70
CA VAL A 881 18.23 -15.21 -22.11
C VAL A 881 16.79 -15.62 -22.36
N PHE A 882 16.05 -14.79 -23.08
CA PHE A 882 14.69 -15.12 -23.52
C PHE A 882 14.37 -14.43 -24.84
N SER A 883 13.32 -14.86 -25.50
CA SER A 883 12.78 -14.19 -26.69
C SER A 883 11.32 -13.77 -26.51
N ARG A 884 10.93 -12.82 -27.36
CA ARG A 884 9.53 -12.51 -27.62
C ARG A 884 9.24 -12.98 -29.04
N GLY A 885 8.50 -14.07 -29.16
CA GLY A 885 8.33 -14.76 -30.43
C GLY A 885 9.65 -15.22 -31.06
N THR A 886 9.77 -15.07 -32.37
CA THR A 886 10.94 -15.46 -33.17
C THR A 886 11.84 -14.29 -33.57
N ASP A 887 11.44 -13.04 -33.29
CA ASP A 887 12.01 -11.85 -33.92
C ASP A 887 12.68 -10.88 -32.95
N LEU A 888 12.60 -11.15 -31.65
CA LEU A 888 13.21 -10.33 -30.60
C LEU A 888 13.89 -11.24 -29.57
N VAL A 889 15.20 -11.11 -29.38
CA VAL A 889 15.98 -11.86 -28.37
C VAL A 889 16.66 -10.92 -27.39
N ILE A 890 16.55 -11.24 -26.10
CA ILE A 890 17.10 -10.51 -24.98
C ILE A 890 18.16 -11.36 -24.31
N ALA A 891 19.39 -10.83 -24.16
CA ALA A 891 20.48 -11.52 -23.48
C ALA A 891 21.14 -10.57 -22.49
N VAL A 892 21.13 -10.94 -21.20
CA VAL A 892 21.74 -10.19 -20.12
C VAL A 892 22.69 -11.05 -19.28
N PRO A 893 23.80 -10.47 -18.77
CA PRO A 893 24.67 -11.15 -17.82
C PRO A 893 23.98 -11.23 -16.46
N ARG A 894 24.11 -12.35 -15.78
CA ARG A 894 23.49 -12.62 -14.49
C ARG A 894 24.49 -12.48 -13.32
N ILE A 895 25.58 -13.24 -13.33
CA ILE A 895 26.61 -13.29 -12.29
C ILE A 895 27.97 -13.55 -12.94
N GLY A 896 29.05 -13.08 -12.28
CA GLY A 896 30.41 -13.35 -12.69
C GLY A 896 30.76 -12.94 -14.12
N ALA A 897 31.92 -13.39 -14.60
CA ALA A 897 32.35 -13.24 -15.99
C ALA A 897 31.83 -14.41 -16.83
N ILE A 898 31.45 -14.12 -18.07
CA ILE A 898 31.06 -15.15 -19.05
C ILE A 898 32.29 -15.73 -19.75
N ASP A 899 32.29 -17.03 -19.96
CA ASP A 899 33.33 -17.71 -20.72
C ASP A 899 33.18 -17.41 -22.22
N PRO A 900 34.27 -17.15 -22.95
CA PRO A 900 34.23 -16.90 -24.39
C PRO A 900 33.62 -18.03 -25.23
N GLU A 901 33.66 -19.28 -24.74
CA GLU A 901 33.05 -20.45 -25.40
C GLU A 901 31.54 -20.58 -25.09
N THR A 902 31.00 -19.74 -24.23
CA THR A 902 29.54 -19.71 -23.97
C THR A 902 28.81 -19.05 -25.13
N VAL A 903 27.92 -19.79 -25.74
CA VAL A 903 27.22 -19.37 -26.95
C VAL A 903 25.71 -19.36 -26.79
N LEU A 904 25.06 -18.54 -27.58
CA LEU A 904 23.60 -18.47 -27.74
C LEU A 904 23.25 -18.90 -29.15
N GLU A 905 22.35 -19.88 -29.27
CA GLU A 905 21.78 -20.26 -30.59
C GLU A 905 20.66 -19.28 -30.97
N LEU A 906 20.83 -18.58 -32.08
CA LEU A 906 19.82 -17.71 -32.65
C LEU A 906 19.01 -18.42 -33.74
N PRO A 907 17.70 -18.17 -33.86
CA PRO A 907 16.92 -18.59 -34.99
C PRO A 907 17.53 -18.11 -36.33
N PRO A 908 17.33 -18.81 -37.46
CA PRO A 908 17.83 -18.36 -38.75
C PRO A 908 17.33 -16.94 -39.08
N GLY A 909 18.18 -16.10 -39.65
CA GLY A 909 17.86 -14.72 -40.02
C GLY A 909 19.02 -13.75 -39.80
N ARG A 910 18.84 -12.51 -40.23
CA ARG A 910 19.78 -11.42 -39.97
C ARG A 910 19.39 -10.76 -38.63
N TRP A 911 20.36 -10.57 -37.76
CA TRP A 911 20.14 -10.02 -36.44
C TRP A 911 20.94 -8.72 -36.25
N CYS A 912 20.28 -7.69 -35.72
CA CYS A 912 20.89 -6.41 -35.33
C CYS A 912 20.77 -6.23 -33.83
N ASN A 913 21.85 -5.86 -33.15
CA ASN A 913 21.82 -5.44 -31.76
C ASN A 913 21.38 -3.97 -31.71
N VAL A 914 20.16 -3.73 -31.22
CA VAL A 914 19.54 -2.39 -31.13
C VAL A 914 20.34 -1.41 -30.28
N LEU A 915 21.14 -1.90 -29.32
CA LEU A 915 21.89 -1.05 -28.40
C LEU A 915 23.25 -0.61 -28.94
N THR A 916 23.82 -1.35 -29.95
CA THR A 916 25.14 -1.07 -30.54
C THR A 916 25.08 -0.80 -32.03
N ASP A 917 23.92 -0.98 -32.68
CA ASP A 917 23.67 -0.96 -34.11
C ASP A 917 24.56 -1.94 -34.90
N GLU A 918 25.09 -2.96 -34.22
CA GLU A 918 25.91 -4.00 -34.83
C GLU A 918 25.09 -5.13 -35.42
N ARG A 919 25.39 -5.54 -36.65
CA ARG A 919 24.86 -6.77 -37.18
C ARG A 919 25.62 -7.95 -36.56
N VAL A 920 24.85 -8.78 -35.85
CA VAL A 920 25.39 -9.90 -35.11
C VAL A 920 25.63 -11.10 -36.01
N ARG A 921 24.92 -11.18 -37.16
CA ARG A 921 25.04 -12.24 -38.11
C ARG A 921 24.45 -11.88 -39.48
N ASP A 922 25.23 -12.09 -40.55
CA ASP A 922 24.72 -12.29 -41.92
C ASP A 922 24.47 -13.78 -42.14
N ALA A 923 23.24 -14.24 -41.91
CA ALA A 923 22.85 -15.59 -42.22
C ALA A 923 22.47 -15.68 -43.71
N VAL A 924 23.46 -15.71 -44.61
CA VAL A 924 23.25 -16.12 -45.99
C VAL A 924 23.72 -17.58 -46.13
N ALA A 925 22.74 -18.45 -46.25
CA ALA A 925 22.76 -19.73 -46.90
C ALA A 925 24.12 -20.48 -47.02
N ASP A 926 24.52 -21.17 -45.98
CA ASP A 926 25.18 -22.46 -46.12
C ASP A 926 24.52 -23.40 -45.11
N ASP A 927 24.01 -24.55 -45.56
CA ASP A 927 23.27 -25.57 -44.78
C ASP A 927 24.06 -26.21 -43.62
N ARG A 928 25.24 -25.67 -43.31
CA ARG A 928 26.17 -26.19 -42.29
C ARG A 928 26.48 -25.25 -41.15
N PHE A 929 25.90 -24.05 -41.04
CA PHE A 929 26.15 -23.14 -39.96
C PHE A 929 25.12 -23.28 -38.82
N THR A 930 25.57 -23.79 -37.69
CA THR A 930 24.90 -23.62 -36.38
C THR A 930 24.86 -22.14 -36.06
N GLY A 931 23.64 -21.62 -35.81
CA GLY A 931 23.39 -20.20 -35.46
C GLY A 931 23.96 -19.71 -34.16
N ALA A 932 25.08 -20.23 -33.67
CA ALA A 932 25.66 -19.93 -32.37
C ALA A 932 26.49 -18.64 -32.40
N VAL A 933 26.19 -17.73 -31.48
CA VAL A 933 26.89 -16.46 -31.26
C VAL A 933 27.49 -16.45 -29.84
N ALA A 934 28.78 -16.13 -29.72
CA ALA A 934 29.41 -16.00 -28.42
C ALA A 934 28.83 -14.84 -27.61
N LEU A 935 28.33 -15.10 -26.40
CA LEU A 935 27.77 -14.07 -25.51
C LEU A 935 28.80 -13.01 -25.15
N ALA A 936 30.06 -13.40 -24.94
CA ALA A 936 31.15 -12.47 -24.68
C ALA A 936 31.31 -11.42 -25.82
N SER A 937 31.10 -11.83 -27.08
CA SER A 937 31.13 -10.89 -28.22
C SER A 937 29.93 -9.96 -28.24
N LEU A 938 28.73 -10.45 -27.87
CA LEU A 938 27.53 -9.61 -27.79
C LEU A 938 27.64 -8.51 -26.72
N TRP A 939 28.38 -8.78 -25.64
CA TRP A 939 28.56 -7.84 -24.51
C TRP A 939 29.87 -7.05 -24.54
N ALA A 940 30.67 -7.19 -25.59
CA ALA A 940 31.99 -6.56 -25.64
C ALA A 940 31.92 -5.02 -25.69
N LYS A 941 30.93 -4.45 -26.39
CA LYS A 941 30.76 -3.00 -26.50
C LYS A 941 29.76 -2.43 -25.49
N PHE A 942 28.72 -3.21 -25.17
CA PHE A 942 27.69 -2.83 -24.23
C PHE A 942 27.27 -4.04 -23.39
N PRO A 943 27.15 -3.94 -22.06
CA PRO A 943 27.08 -5.14 -21.20
C PRO A 943 25.75 -5.90 -21.26
N ILE A 944 24.84 -5.54 -22.12
CA ILE A 944 23.58 -6.22 -22.39
C ILE A 944 23.30 -6.24 -23.91
N ALA A 945 22.47 -7.13 -24.38
CA ALA A 945 22.13 -7.19 -25.82
C ALA A 945 20.61 -7.32 -26.06
N LEU A 946 20.10 -6.54 -26.98
CA LEU A 946 18.74 -6.60 -27.54
C LEU A 946 18.83 -6.84 -29.04
N LEU A 947 18.53 -8.05 -29.46
CA LEU A 947 18.65 -8.48 -30.84
C LEU A 947 17.29 -8.46 -31.53
N VAL A 948 17.21 -7.80 -32.66
CA VAL A 948 16.01 -7.74 -33.49
C VAL A 948 16.31 -8.38 -34.84
N ARG A 949 15.40 -9.23 -35.33
CA ARG A 949 15.49 -9.79 -36.68
C ARG A 949 15.10 -8.72 -37.69
N GLU A 950 15.95 -8.53 -38.72
CA GLU A 950 15.76 -7.49 -39.73
C GLU A 950 14.84 -7.94 -40.90
N ASP A 951 14.58 -9.26 -41.06
CA ASP A 951 13.87 -9.82 -42.22
C ASP A 951 12.54 -10.47 -41.85
#